data_c70fd0fd2d672f2559a14844d2571d3b
#
_entry.id   c70fd0fd2d672f2559a14844d2571d3b
#
_cell.length_a   1.000
_cell.length_b   1.000
_cell.length_c   1.000
_cell.angle_alpha   90.00
_cell.angle_beta   90.00
_cell.angle_gamma   90.00
#
_symmetry.space_group_name_H-M   'P 1'
#
loop_
_entity.id
_entity.type
_entity.pdbx_description
1 polymer ?
#
loop_
_entity_poly.entity_id
_entity_poly.type
_entity_poly.pdbx_seq_one_letter_code
_entity_poly.pdbx_strand_id
1 'polypeptide(L)'
;MKRLFIGLLLLAVSASVATAQPFTRRSSQVQHDGLKQYYEIADFKLGGKYDLANPSKWESGGEGGVTLESLGGGKLRTAYIAVGTPRRNAAGEITNAVVINSYYSGDSTDMYEQWVKGAALSGGVPIIGPGRPIDTDRYYVVMVDPLGTWGASKPSDGLGIKFPQYTYYDMVQANYRMLRDHLKVARVALAAGVSMGGTQTYVWGVMHPEYVSALMPIGGTTQSDAGDPVGNWTFQLMTAAIESDPVWQQTKGDYYKLPKEKHPLMGMAFGWSVLGLTGYDLSFRTTQAFTAVQPEIFYWDPPNEKAGLNVINRSKLYDAVDLVWRNRVGELHNINKELGRVQSRTLVMHIKNDLWLNFKLAEKAVEAIPGADLIAEESPVAHYGVFSIINGHKNDPKFVSFMDDVASLDKAQQYVDKNFRPPAVASDIDPKKSFWKDYVTYPYPVKYADAKDSKGVSWQIGYMDEYYGTEKDPKVLVIIHGKGAFAGHYGNIMQYALRSGARVIAPDLPHYGMSGPGNLDKNPARTMQDMREVVYDLVVNQLKVKQATYLGHSLGGQLILGYALTYPDAVKSLILEAPAGLEEYPREVTIGPGKTAKLFDASLAGNFDKWKDVWGPTQVLANEIARPEQNIRDFFYFKKRDPVTGAVGRSKSGYFMNDSEYARLHTEQRVGLTKGNPKELEQWANVYILDIYGMVSELQQDDPKNLYRRLTDIKVPIFLAFGDKEPFIPGTPFNGLKDLGRDIITPFMTRMTRANNRPILKIYPDTGHFIHTDNPVEFPADVTDFVMTGNLDTSSPLETDRLINGVVSAMAVAPTPDGPNPTAGLNK
;
A
#
# COMPACT_ATOMS: atom_id res chain seq x y z
N MET A 1 15.98 -46.20 60.87
CA MET A 1 16.55 -44.87 60.60
C MET A 1 16.14 -44.41 59.24
N LYS A 2 14.99 -43.72 59.17
CA LYS A 2 14.40 -43.22 57.95
C LYS A 2 14.69 -41.74 57.87
N ARG A 3 15.33 -41.26 56.81
CA ARG A 3 15.50 -39.85 56.50
C ARG A 3 14.33 -39.42 55.67
N LEU A 4 13.60 -38.48 56.22
CA LEU A 4 12.51 -37.75 55.57
C LEU A 4 13.13 -36.73 54.62
N PHE A 5 12.81 -36.80 53.33
CA PHE A 5 13.06 -35.71 52.36
C PHE A 5 11.78 -34.89 52.22
N ILE A 6 11.81 -33.66 52.73
CA ILE A 6 10.79 -32.66 52.47
C ILE A 6 11.14 -32.00 51.18
N GLY A 7 10.38 -32.31 50.13
CA GLY A 7 10.40 -31.60 48.85
C GLY A 7 9.60 -30.30 48.98
N LEU A 8 10.28 -29.17 48.93
CA LEU A 8 9.64 -27.88 48.74
C LEU A 8 9.05 -27.82 47.32
N LEU A 9 7.73 -27.88 47.24
CA LEU A 9 7.01 -27.58 46.00
C LEU A 9 6.96 -26.05 45.85
N LEU A 10 7.86 -25.46 45.11
CA LEU A 10 7.73 -24.09 44.62
C LEU A 10 6.59 -24.06 43.63
N LEU A 11 5.44 -23.62 44.05
CA LEU A 11 4.35 -23.15 43.18
C LEU A 11 4.87 -21.87 42.52
N ALA A 12 5.41 -22.01 41.32
CA ALA A 12 5.55 -20.89 40.41
C ALA A 12 4.11 -20.47 40.01
N VAL A 13 3.59 -19.47 40.68
CA VAL A 13 2.46 -18.70 40.17
C VAL A 13 3.00 -17.97 38.93
N SER A 14 2.87 -18.61 37.79
CA SER A 14 2.97 -17.89 36.52
C SER A 14 1.80 -16.90 36.49
N ALA A 15 2.08 -15.66 36.86
CA ALA A 15 1.25 -14.55 36.45
C ALA A 15 1.22 -14.64 34.92
N SER A 16 0.17 -15.24 34.37
CA SER A 16 -0.17 -15.03 32.97
C SER A 16 -0.35 -13.54 32.82
N VAL A 17 0.68 -12.90 32.27
CA VAL A 17 0.48 -11.60 31.63
C VAL A 17 -0.67 -11.83 30.67
N ALA A 18 -1.82 -11.24 30.95
CA ALA A 18 -2.92 -11.23 30.05
C ALA A 18 -2.40 -10.57 28.77
N THR A 19 -2.00 -11.39 27.82
CA THR A 19 -1.68 -10.90 26.48
C THR A 19 -2.94 -10.20 26.03
N ALA A 20 -2.84 -8.91 25.77
CA ALA A 20 -3.91 -8.10 25.24
C ALA A 20 -4.60 -8.91 24.15
N GLN A 21 -5.91 -9.13 24.31
CA GLN A 21 -6.69 -9.89 23.35
C GLN A 21 -6.47 -9.26 21.99
N PRO A 22 -6.12 -10.03 20.96
CA PRO A 22 -5.87 -9.44 19.68
C PRO A 22 -7.16 -8.76 19.21
N PHE A 23 -7.03 -7.51 18.83
CA PHE A 23 -7.90 -6.70 18.04
C PHE A 23 -9.07 -7.42 17.41
N THR A 24 -10.30 -7.05 17.75
CA THR A 24 -11.48 -7.43 16.99
C THR A 24 -11.55 -6.56 15.73
N ARG A 25 -11.01 -7.05 14.64
CA ARG A 25 -11.15 -6.41 13.34
C ARG A 25 -12.55 -6.58 12.79
N ARG A 26 -12.96 -5.63 11.97
CA ARG A 26 -14.13 -5.78 11.12
C ARG A 26 -13.86 -6.91 10.13
N SER A 27 -14.63 -7.96 10.17
CA SER A 27 -14.51 -9.13 9.29
C SER A 27 -14.73 -8.82 7.79
N SER A 28 -15.25 -7.63 7.47
CA SER A 28 -15.54 -7.18 6.10
C SER A 28 -14.54 -6.19 5.53
N GLN A 29 -13.53 -5.79 6.30
CA GLN A 29 -12.50 -4.87 5.81
C GLN A 29 -11.37 -5.65 5.17
N VAL A 30 -10.87 -5.13 4.05
CA VAL A 30 -9.58 -5.54 3.49
C VAL A 30 -8.55 -5.36 4.58
N GLN A 31 -7.85 -6.44 4.91
CA GLN A 31 -6.89 -6.42 6.00
C GLN A 31 -5.57 -5.89 5.45
N HIS A 32 -5.26 -4.63 5.76
CA HIS A 32 -3.95 -4.04 5.49
C HIS A 32 -3.03 -4.21 6.70
N ASP A 33 -2.98 -5.42 7.27
CA ASP A 33 -2.22 -5.72 8.49
C ASP A 33 -0.73 -5.48 8.31
N GLY A 34 -0.20 -5.77 7.13
CA GLY A 34 1.18 -5.49 6.81
C GLY A 34 1.52 -4.00 6.62
N LEU A 35 0.51 -3.13 6.44
CA LEU A 35 0.71 -1.69 6.29
C LEU A 35 0.59 -0.93 7.59
N LYS A 36 -0.26 -1.41 8.50
CA LYS A 36 -0.52 -0.72 9.76
C LYS A 36 0.64 -0.93 10.72
N GLN A 37 1.22 0.17 11.14
CA GLN A 37 2.33 0.24 12.07
C GLN A 37 1.87 0.68 13.44
N TYR A 38 2.59 0.28 14.47
CA TYR A 38 2.24 0.53 15.86
C TYR A 38 3.40 1.16 16.61
N TYR A 39 3.07 2.09 17.50
CA TYR A 39 4.05 2.69 18.40
C TYR A 39 3.51 2.74 19.82
N GLU A 40 4.30 2.35 20.80
CA GLU A 40 3.94 2.36 22.21
C GLU A 40 4.63 3.53 22.93
N ILE A 41 3.82 4.30 23.66
CA ILE A 41 4.29 5.43 24.45
C ILE A 41 4.20 5.06 25.91
N ALA A 42 5.34 5.05 26.61
CA ALA A 42 5.38 4.85 28.05
C ALA A 42 4.97 6.12 28.81
N ASP A 43 4.42 5.93 30.01
CA ASP A 43 4.08 6.98 30.96
C ASP A 43 3.14 8.08 30.43
N PHE A 44 2.34 7.76 29.40
CA PHE A 44 1.38 8.71 28.84
C PHE A 44 0.12 8.83 29.69
N LYS A 45 -0.18 10.05 30.10
CA LYS A 45 -1.32 10.36 30.99
C LYS A 45 -2.55 10.75 30.20
N LEU A 46 -3.63 9.99 30.33
CA LEU A 46 -4.93 10.24 29.71
C LEU A 46 -5.87 11.01 30.61
N GLY A 47 -6.73 11.85 30.02
CA GLY A 47 -7.82 12.52 30.73
C GLY A 47 -7.40 13.66 31.66
N GLY A 48 -6.14 14.11 31.56
CA GLY A 48 -5.66 15.24 32.31
C GLY A 48 -5.98 16.60 31.67
N LYS A 49 -5.50 17.65 32.28
CA LYS A 49 -5.67 19.04 31.81
C LYS A 49 -4.50 19.45 30.91
N TYR A 50 -4.79 20.17 29.85
CA TYR A 50 -3.82 20.73 28.92
C TYR A 50 -3.75 22.25 29.10
N ASP A 51 -2.71 22.72 29.79
CA ASP A 51 -2.39 24.16 29.87
C ASP A 51 -1.66 24.57 28.58
N LEU A 52 -2.41 25.05 27.61
CA LEU A 52 -1.87 25.38 26.28
C LEU A 52 -0.79 26.49 26.31
N ALA A 53 -0.74 27.26 27.38
CA ALA A 53 0.31 28.27 27.57
C ALA A 53 1.65 27.65 28.04
N ASN A 54 1.62 26.43 28.57
CA ASN A 54 2.77 25.72 29.11
C ASN A 54 2.91 24.28 28.53
N PRO A 55 3.30 24.12 27.26
CA PRO A 55 3.38 22.80 26.63
C PRO A 55 4.28 21.79 27.35
N SER A 56 5.33 22.24 28.04
CA SER A 56 6.23 21.37 28.80
C SER A 56 5.56 20.61 29.95
N LYS A 57 4.41 21.10 30.46
CA LYS A 57 3.69 20.44 31.55
C LYS A 57 2.91 19.19 31.11
N TRP A 58 2.57 19.10 29.83
CA TRP A 58 1.77 18.01 29.28
C TRP A 58 2.48 17.23 28.17
N GLU A 59 3.79 17.27 28.15
CA GLU A 59 4.63 16.50 27.23
C GLU A 59 4.29 15.00 27.25
N SER A 60 4.04 14.44 28.43
CA SER A 60 3.61 13.06 28.65
C SER A 60 2.09 12.93 28.86
N GLY A 61 1.28 13.74 28.15
CA GLY A 61 -0.17 13.79 28.32
C GLY A 61 -0.64 14.80 29.36
N GLY A 62 -1.95 14.92 29.54
CA GLY A 62 -2.58 15.95 30.40
C GLY A 62 -2.13 15.91 31.86
N GLU A 63 -1.94 17.08 32.47
CA GLU A 63 -1.57 17.21 33.88
C GLU A 63 -2.69 16.65 34.79
N GLY A 64 -2.32 15.78 35.72
CA GLY A 64 -3.26 15.10 36.60
C GLY A 64 -3.99 13.89 35.97
N GLY A 65 -3.66 13.55 34.72
CA GLY A 65 -4.20 12.36 34.04
C GLY A 65 -3.63 11.05 34.58
N VAL A 66 -4.15 9.93 34.09
CA VAL A 66 -3.85 8.57 34.55
C VAL A 66 -3.16 7.79 33.42
N THR A 67 -2.09 7.06 33.73
CA THR A 67 -1.41 6.18 32.76
C THR A 67 -2.09 4.82 32.70
N LEU A 68 -2.10 4.17 31.53
CA LEU A 68 -2.64 2.81 31.39
C LEU A 68 -1.83 1.81 32.19
N GLU A 69 -0.51 2.00 32.30
CA GLU A 69 0.38 1.16 33.10
C GLU A 69 -0.02 1.11 34.58
N SER A 70 -0.42 2.25 35.15
CA SER A 70 -0.86 2.31 36.56
C SER A 70 -2.16 1.53 36.83
N LEU A 71 -2.91 1.23 35.76
CA LEU A 71 -4.15 0.46 35.80
C LEU A 71 -3.96 -1.00 35.34
N GLY A 72 -2.74 -1.39 34.99
CA GLY A 72 -2.42 -2.72 34.45
C GLY A 72 -2.75 -2.89 32.97
N GLY A 73 -2.97 -1.79 32.23
CA GLY A 73 -3.33 -1.80 30.80
C GLY A 73 -2.15 -1.74 29.83
N GLY A 74 -0.90 -1.78 30.33
CA GLY A 74 0.29 -1.65 29.49
C GLY A 74 0.54 -0.22 28.99
N LYS A 75 1.45 -0.03 28.04
CA LYS A 75 1.77 1.28 27.44
C LYS A 75 0.63 1.76 26.54
N LEU A 76 0.54 3.07 26.39
CA LEU A 76 -0.37 3.65 25.40
C LEU A 76 0.10 3.30 23.99
N ARG A 77 -0.77 2.69 23.20
CA ARG A 77 -0.49 2.34 21.80
C ARG A 77 -1.15 3.34 20.85
N THR A 78 -0.37 3.80 19.86
CA THR A 78 -0.84 4.52 18.69
C THR A 78 -0.63 3.65 17.45
N ALA A 79 -1.35 3.93 16.36
CA ALA A 79 -1.20 3.22 15.11
C ALA A 79 -1.35 4.14 13.91
N TYR A 80 -0.72 3.78 12.79
CA TYR A 80 -0.77 4.56 11.56
C TYR A 80 -0.54 3.68 10.33
N ILE A 81 -0.93 4.20 9.17
CA ILE A 81 -0.49 3.74 7.84
C ILE A 81 0.19 4.91 7.16
N ALA A 82 1.36 4.70 6.56
CA ALA A 82 2.06 5.75 5.84
C ALA A 82 2.28 5.39 4.37
N VAL A 83 2.18 6.39 3.49
CA VAL A 83 2.43 6.27 2.05
C VAL A 83 3.23 7.48 1.55
N GLY A 84 3.91 7.30 0.43
CA GLY A 84 4.81 8.32 -0.10
C GLY A 84 6.22 8.22 0.49
N THR A 85 7.13 9.08 0.04
CA THR A 85 8.54 9.01 0.41
C THR A 85 8.90 10.09 1.42
N PRO A 86 9.45 9.73 2.60
CA PRO A 86 9.92 10.70 3.57
C PRO A 86 11.16 11.44 3.06
N ARG A 87 11.10 12.77 3.01
CA ARG A 87 12.30 13.61 2.79
C ARG A 87 12.91 13.95 4.14
N ARG A 88 14.22 13.70 4.28
CA ARG A 88 14.91 13.92 5.54
C ARG A 88 15.91 15.08 5.44
N ASN A 89 15.99 15.90 6.49
CA ASN A 89 17.02 16.90 6.65
C ASN A 89 18.36 16.27 7.07
N ALA A 90 19.39 17.09 7.26
CA ALA A 90 20.70 16.65 7.68
C ALA A 90 20.73 15.97 9.08
N ALA A 91 19.74 16.22 9.92
CA ALA A 91 19.57 15.56 11.22
C ALA A 91 18.82 14.22 11.12
N GLY A 92 18.43 13.80 9.91
CA GLY A 92 17.66 12.57 9.67
C GLY A 92 16.17 12.71 9.94
N GLU A 93 15.67 13.93 10.16
CA GLU A 93 14.27 14.19 10.48
C GLU A 93 13.42 14.40 9.22
N ILE A 94 12.19 13.89 9.22
CA ILE A 94 11.24 14.02 8.11
C ILE A 94 10.70 15.45 8.06
N THR A 95 10.74 16.07 6.87
CA THR A 95 10.35 17.46 6.66
C THR A 95 9.09 17.66 5.83
N ASN A 96 8.62 16.62 5.14
CA ASN A 96 7.48 16.66 4.20
C ASN A 96 6.27 15.85 4.68
N ALA A 97 6.11 15.67 5.99
CA ALA A 97 5.01 14.87 6.52
C ALA A 97 3.66 15.57 6.37
N VAL A 98 2.66 14.81 5.91
CA VAL A 98 1.23 15.17 5.96
C VAL A 98 0.54 14.21 6.92
N VAL A 99 -0.26 14.72 7.85
CA VAL A 99 -1.02 13.90 8.80
C VAL A 99 -2.49 13.88 8.42
N ILE A 100 -3.06 12.69 8.31
CA ILE A 100 -4.48 12.49 8.03
C ILE A 100 -5.15 11.86 9.25
N ASN A 101 -6.00 12.62 9.90
CA ASN A 101 -6.76 12.18 11.05
C ASN A 101 -8.02 11.42 10.59
N SER A 102 -8.27 10.24 11.17
CA SER A 102 -9.42 9.42 10.81
C SER A 102 -10.70 9.85 11.54
N TYR A 103 -11.82 9.31 11.08
CA TYR A 103 -13.16 9.68 11.49
C TYR A 103 -13.72 8.78 12.62
N TYR A 104 -14.92 9.11 13.12
CA TYR A 104 -15.53 8.49 14.30
C TYR A 104 -15.62 6.97 14.26
N SER A 105 -16.01 6.39 13.13
CA SER A 105 -16.19 4.95 12.94
C SER A 105 -15.09 4.29 12.13
N GLY A 106 -13.99 5.00 11.83
CA GLY A 106 -12.90 4.54 11.01
C GLY A 106 -11.52 4.65 11.68
N ASP A 107 -10.54 4.06 11.04
CA ASP A 107 -9.14 4.11 11.44
C ASP A 107 -8.25 4.40 10.21
N SER A 108 -6.94 4.25 10.33
CA SER A 108 -6.02 4.47 9.20
C SER A 108 -6.26 3.51 8.03
N THR A 109 -6.75 2.29 8.30
CA THR A 109 -7.12 1.32 7.25
C THR A 109 -8.30 1.84 6.43
N ASP A 110 -9.32 2.37 7.11
CA ASP A 110 -10.48 2.96 6.43
C ASP A 110 -10.09 4.19 5.61
N MET A 111 -9.21 5.05 6.14
CA MET A 111 -8.71 6.21 5.39
C MET A 111 -7.89 5.78 4.17
N TYR A 112 -7.07 4.75 4.29
CA TYR A 112 -6.34 4.16 3.17
C TYR A 112 -7.29 3.66 2.08
N GLU A 113 -8.32 2.88 2.45
CA GLU A 113 -9.32 2.41 1.49
C GLU A 113 -10.07 3.56 0.81
N GLN A 114 -10.49 4.57 1.57
CA GLN A 114 -11.25 5.69 1.02
C GLN A 114 -10.38 6.61 0.17
N TRP A 115 -9.23 7.04 0.68
CA TRP A 115 -8.48 8.14 0.08
C TRP A 115 -7.30 7.72 -0.79
N VAL A 116 -6.69 6.56 -0.52
CA VAL A 116 -5.60 6.02 -1.36
C VAL A 116 -6.14 5.09 -2.46
N LYS A 117 -7.08 4.21 -2.11
CA LYS A 117 -7.68 3.28 -3.08
C LYS A 117 -8.90 3.87 -3.82
N GLY A 118 -9.48 4.95 -3.34
CA GLY A 118 -10.63 5.58 -3.96
C GLY A 118 -11.91 4.76 -3.80
N ALA A 119 -12.22 4.30 -2.59
CA ALA A 119 -13.46 3.56 -2.33
C ALA A 119 -14.72 4.44 -2.44
N ALA A 120 -15.88 3.85 -2.26
CA ALA A 120 -17.17 4.46 -2.59
C ALA A 120 -17.45 5.82 -1.92
N LEU A 121 -17.05 6.02 -0.65
CA LEU A 121 -17.30 7.29 0.04
C LEU A 121 -16.50 8.45 -0.57
N SER A 122 -15.31 8.19 -1.13
CA SER A 122 -14.53 9.20 -1.86
C SER A 122 -15.03 9.45 -3.29
N GLY A 123 -16.17 8.87 -3.66
CA GLY A 123 -16.73 8.95 -5.01
C GLY A 123 -16.01 8.06 -6.03
N GLY A 124 -15.30 7.04 -5.60
CA GLY A 124 -14.57 6.13 -6.49
C GLY A 124 -13.25 6.71 -7.03
N VAL A 125 -12.77 7.84 -6.46
CA VAL A 125 -11.57 8.53 -6.95
C VAL A 125 -10.58 8.74 -5.80
N PRO A 126 -9.31 8.30 -5.94
CA PRO A 126 -8.27 8.57 -4.95
C PRO A 126 -8.03 10.06 -4.72
N ILE A 127 -7.79 10.42 -3.46
CA ILE A 127 -7.42 11.78 -3.03
C ILE A 127 -5.92 11.85 -2.73
N ILE A 128 -5.36 10.74 -2.26
CA ILE A 128 -3.93 10.60 -1.93
C ILE A 128 -3.28 9.70 -2.98
N GLY A 129 -2.17 10.11 -3.53
CA GLY A 129 -1.40 9.35 -4.52
C GLY A 129 -0.56 10.26 -5.41
N PRO A 130 0.24 9.71 -6.34
CA PRO A 130 1.01 10.49 -7.29
C PRO A 130 0.11 11.40 -8.14
N GLY A 131 0.41 12.71 -8.17
CA GLY A 131 -0.37 13.70 -8.91
C GLY A 131 -1.81 13.89 -8.43
N ARG A 132 -2.19 13.39 -7.24
CA ARG A 132 -3.50 13.56 -6.62
C ARG A 132 -3.55 14.85 -5.80
N PRO A 133 -4.74 15.30 -5.33
CA PRO A 133 -4.86 16.47 -4.48
C PRO A 133 -3.88 16.50 -3.30
N ILE A 134 -3.65 15.36 -2.65
CA ILE A 134 -2.57 15.16 -1.68
C ILE A 134 -1.53 14.27 -2.36
N ASP A 135 -0.52 14.93 -2.92
CA ASP A 135 0.44 14.33 -3.84
C ASP A 135 1.55 13.59 -3.09
N THR A 136 1.56 12.26 -3.17
CA THR A 136 2.62 11.43 -2.56
C THR A 136 3.97 11.58 -3.24
N ASP A 137 4.01 12.23 -4.39
CA ASP A 137 5.25 12.63 -5.04
C ASP A 137 5.95 13.76 -4.28
N ARG A 138 5.21 14.50 -3.47
CA ARG A 138 5.71 15.60 -2.65
C ARG A 138 5.74 15.27 -1.17
N TYR A 139 4.78 14.49 -0.69
CA TYR A 139 4.51 14.34 0.73
C TYR A 139 4.64 12.89 1.19
N TYR A 140 5.15 12.74 2.40
CA TYR A 140 5.04 11.52 3.18
C TYR A 140 3.75 11.60 4.00
N VAL A 141 2.74 10.86 3.61
CA VAL A 141 1.39 10.94 4.17
C VAL A 141 1.19 9.88 5.23
N VAL A 142 0.93 10.30 6.46
CA VAL A 142 0.72 9.46 7.64
C VAL A 142 -0.75 9.53 8.06
N MET A 143 -1.49 8.47 7.81
CA MET A 143 -2.88 8.30 8.26
C MET A 143 -2.86 7.72 9.67
N VAL A 144 -3.42 8.41 10.65
CA VAL A 144 -3.33 8.03 12.07
C VAL A 144 -4.64 7.47 12.61
N ASP A 145 -4.52 6.51 13.53
CA ASP A 145 -5.65 5.99 14.28
C ASP A 145 -5.94 6.91 15.48
N PRO A 146 -7.19 7.33 15.69
CA PRO A 146 -7.56 8.02 16.92
C PRO A 146 -7.62 7.03 18.10
N LEU A 147 -7.35 7.50 19.32
CA LEU A 147 -7.57 6.70 20.53
C LEU A 147 -9.01 6.21 20.58
N GLY A 148 -9.20 5.02 21.10
CA GLY A 148 -10.51 4.37 21.14
C GLY A 148 -10.92 3.68 19.84
N THR A 149 -10.03 3.57 18.83
CA THR A 149 -10.25 2.82 17.60
C THR A 149 -9.30 1.61 17.49
N TRP A 150 -9.50 0.78 16.46
CA TRP A 150 -8.90 -0.56 16.40
C TRP A 150 -7.37 -0.64 16.50
N GLY A 151 -6.64 0.35 16.00
CA GLY A 151 -5.17 0.33 16.03
C GLY A 151 -4.58 0.96 17.29
N ALA A 152 -5.26 1.93 17.86
CA ALA A 152 -4.83 2.62 19.07
C ALA A 152 -5.38 1.95 20.34
N SER A 153 -4.86 2.34 21.52
CA SER A 153 -5.39 1.87 22.81
C SER A 153 -6.85 2.28 23.00
N LYS A 154 -7.65 1.38 23.53
CA LYS A 154 -9.08 1.54 23.74
C LYS A 154 -9.59 0.74 24.95
N PRO A 155 -10.75 1.07 25.50
CA PRO A 155 -11.33 0.36 26.65
C PRO A 155 -11.37 -1.15 26.49
N SER A 156 -11.79 -1.65 25.33
CA SER A 156 -11.93 -3.09 25.05
C SER A 156 -10.61 -3.86 24.97
N ASP A 157 -9.46 -3.19 25.09
CA ASP A 157 -8.15 -3.85 25.16
C ASP A 157 -7.85 -4.47 26.55
N GLY A 158 -8.82 -4.51 27.46
CA GLY A 158 -8.73 -5.21 28.73
C GLY A 158 -9.10 -4.40 29.97
N LEU A 159 -9.09 -3.08 29.91
CA LEU A 159 -9.48 -2.22 31.03
C LEU A 159 -11.01 -2.00 31.12
N GLY A 160 -11.74 -2.13 30.01
CA GLY A 160 -13.17 -1.90 29.98
C GLY A 160 -13.56 -0.55 30.57
N ILE A 161 -14.54 -0.51 31.43
CA ILE A 161 -15.01 0.71 32.13
C ILE A 161 -13.97 1.40 33.02
N LYS A 162 -12.83 0.75 33.28
CA LYS A 162 -11.71 1.34 34.03
C LYS A 162 -10.76 2.16 33.15
N PHE A 163 -10.95 2.10 31.83
CA PHE A 163 -10.15 2.88 30.91
C PHE A 163 -10.35 4.38 31.19
N PRO A 164 -9.28 5.19 31.31
CA PRO A 164 -9.42 6.62 31.57
C PRO A 164 -10.26 7.32 30.50
N GLN A 165 -11.12 8.25 30.88
CA GLN A 165 -11.77 9.11 29.91
C GLN A 165 -10.71 9.96 29.23
N TYR A 166 -10.59 9.86 27.91
CA TYR A 166 -9.68 10.62 27.09
C TYR A 166 -10.40 11.75 26.32
N THR A 167 -9.64 12.65 25.72
CA THR A 167 -10.12 13.84 24.99
C THR A 167 -9.50 13.91 23.61
N TYR A 168 -9.93 14.85 22.78
CA TYR A 168 -9.25 15.13 21.49
C TYR A 168 -7.82 15.65 21.71
N TYR A 169 -7.55 16.32 22.84
CA TYR A 169 -6.19 16.71 23.19
C TYR A 169 -5.29 15.50 23.40
N ASP A 170 -5.78 14.45 24.05
CA ASP A 170 -5.04 13.20 24.25
C ASP A 170 -4.75 12.50 22.92
N MET A 171 -5.75 12.47 22.00
CA MET A 171 -5.57 11.89 20.68
C MET A 171 -4.45 12.58 19.89
N VAL A 172 -4.49 13.92 19.86
CA VAL A 172 -3.51 14.75 19.14
C VAL A 172 -2.13 14.63 19.78
N GLN A 173 -2.04 14.71 21.12
CA GLN A 173 -0.76 14.60 21.82
C GLN A 173 -0.12 13.23 21.65
N ALA A 174 -0.87 12.14 21.67
CA ALA A 174 -0.36 10.80 21.42
C ALA A 174 0.20 10.67 20.00
N ASN A 175 -0.53 11.16 19.00
CA ASN A 175 -0.09 11.17 17.62
C ASN A 175 1.10 12.10 17.38
N TYR A 176 1.17 13.27 18.05
CA TYR A 176 2.34 14.14 18.04
C TYR A 176 3.60 13.42 18.55
N ARG A 177 3.48 12.72 19.69
CA ARG A 177 4.58 11.93 20.25
C ARG A 177 5.03 10.83 19.28
N MET A 178 4.11 10.13 18.65
CA MET A 178 4.43 9.13 17.63
C MET A 178 5.19 9.77 16.45
N LEU A 179 4.70 10.87 15.90
CA LEU A 179 5.35 11.53 14.77
C LEU A 179 6.75 12.03 15.13
N ARG A 180 6.90 12.70 16.27
CA ARG A 180 8.17 13.28 16.70
C ARG A 180 9.15 12.23 17.18
N ASP A 181 8.72 11.33 18.08
CA ASP A 181 9.63 10.44 18.81
C ASP A 181 9.97 9.18 18.02
N HIS A 182 9.02 8.64 17.25
CA HIS A 182 9.19 7.43 16.46
C HIS A 182 9.58 7.73 15.01
N LEU A 183 8.74 8.46 14.28
CA LEU A 183 8.98 8.76 12.87
C LEU A 183 10.06 9.83 12.65
N LYS A 184 10.39 10.61 13.69
CA LYS A 184 11.32 11.74 13.60
C LYS A 184 10.83 12.80 12.63
N VAL A 185 9.56 13.16 12.72
CA VAL A 185 9.00 14.27 11.95
C VAL A 185 9.39 15.59 12.59
N ALA A 186 10.15 16.41 11.87
CA ALA A 186 10.55 17.74 12.33
C ALA A 186 9.39 18.74 12.31
N ARG A 187 8.53 18.63 11.30
CA ARG A 187 7.38 19.49 11.07
C ARG A 187 6.35 18.82 10.20
N VAL A 188 5.08 19.09 10.47
CA VAL A 188 3.94 18.65 9.65
C VAL A 188 3.63 19.74 8.62
N ALA A 189 3.75 19.42 7.33
CA ALA A 189 3.44 20.34 6.24
C ALA A 189 1.94 20.65 6.18
N LEU A 190 1.10 19.60 6.37
CA LEU A 190 -0.35 19.70 6.37
C LEU A 190 -0.94 18.69 7.37
N ALA A 191 -1.80 19.15 8.27
CA ALA A 191 -2.72 18.27 8.99
C ALA A 191 -4.12 18.39 8.38
N ALA A 192 -4.71 17.25 8.03
CA ALA A 192 -6.06 17.18 7.47
C ALA A 192 -6.84 16.03 8.12
N GLY A 193 -8.14 16.01 7.93
CA GLY A 193 -8.98 14.91 8.40
C GLY A 193 -10.45 15.19 8.19
N VAL A 194 -11.26 14.14 8.19
CA VAL A 194 -12.70 14.22 7.95
C VAL A 194 -13.49 13.97 9.22
N SER A 195 -14.61 14.67 9.40
CA SER A 195 -15.53 14.44 10.51
C SER A 195 -14.81 14.61 11.86
N MET A 196 -14.80 13.60 12.73
CA MET A 196 -13.99 13.58 13.96
C MET A 196 -12.50 13.87 13.67
N GLY A 197 -11.96 13.45 12.53
CA GLY A 197 -10.62 13.81 12.08
C GLY A 197 -10.46 15.29 11.76
N GLY A 198 -11.50 15.92 11.22
CA GLY A 198 -11.56 17.36 11.01
C GLY A 198 -11.53 18.13 12.35
N THR A 199 -12.25 17.61 13.35
CA THR A 199 -12.19 18.11 14.74
C THR A 199 -10.78 18.01 15.31
N GLN A 200 -10.12 16.87 15.20
CA GLN A 200 -8.72 16.70 15.60
C GLN A 200 -7.78 17.65 14.86
N THR A 201 -8.07 17.96 13.58
CA THR A 201 -7.27 18.89 12.78
C THR A 201 -7.27 20.30 13.38
N TYR A 202 -8.40 20.80 13.86
CA TYR A 202 -8.43 22.07 14.61
C TYR A 202 -7.58 21.99 15.89
N VAL A 203 -7.68 20.86 16.59
CA VAL A 203 -6.92 20.65 17.85
C VAL A 203 -5.40 20.63 17.60
N TRP A 204 -4.94 20.10 16.46
CA TRP A 204 -3.52 20.19 16.05
C TRP A 204 -3.04 21.64 15.99
N GLY A 205 -3.80 22.54 15.36
CA GLY A 205 -3.44 23.95 15.25
C GLY A 205 -3.45 24.68 16.58
N VAL A 206 -4.33 24.30 17.50
CA VAL A 206 -4.43 24.90 18.83
C VAL A 206 -3.32 24.42 19.77
N MET A 207 -2.97 23.12 19.73
CA MET A 207 -1.95 22.52 20.60
C MET A 207 -0.52 22.77 20.12
N HIS A 208 -0.30 22.64 18.81
CA HIS A 208 1.04 22.65 18.21
C HIS A 208 1.16 23.66 17.06
N PRO A 209 0.87 24.95 17.29
CA PRO A 209 0.81 25.96 16.23
C PRO A 209 2.13 26.14 15.47
N GLU A 210 3.27 25.90 16.13
CA GLU A 210 4.59 26.02 15.50
C GLU A 210 5.03 24.74 14.76
N TYR A 211 4.39 23.59 15.06
CA TYR A 211 4.75 22.31 14.49
C TYR A 211 4.00 22.00 13.20
N VAL A 212 2.81 22.60 13.00
CA VAL A 212 1.95 22.35 11.85
C VAL A 212 1.88 23.60 10.95
N SER A 213 2.28 23.46 9.68
CA SER A 213 2.33 24.58 8.73
C SER A 213 0.97 24.96 8.19
N ALA A 214 0.14 23.95 7.90
CA ALA A 214 -1.19 24.16 7.34
C ALA A 214 -2.23 23.20 7.93
N LEU A 215 -3.49 23.63 7.96
CA LEU A 215 -4.63 22.85 8.43
C LEU A 215 -5.71 22.77 7.36
N MET A 216 -6.28 21.58 7.17
CA MET A 216 -7.45 21.37 6.33
C MET A 216 -8.49 20.52 7.09
N PRO A 217 -9.23 21.12 8.05
CA PRO A 217 -10.33 20.44 8.71
C PRO A 217 -11.52 20.29 7.75
N ILE A 218 -12.01 19.06 7.60
CA ILE A 218 -13.08 18.72 6.66
C ILE A 218 -14.29 18.18 7.43
N GLY A 219 -15.39 18.93 7.43
CA GLY A 219 -16.62 18.56 8.15
C GLY A 219 -16.36 18.27 9.63
N GLY A 220 -15.38 18.97 10.23
CA GLY A 220 -15.11 18.91 11.66
C GLY A 220 -15.84 20.01 12.42
N THR A 221 -15.83 19.93 13.74
CA THR A 221 -16.42 20.93 14.61
C THR A 221 -15.43 21.44 15.64
N THR A 222 -15.57 22.71 16.04
CA THR A 222 -14.79 23.31 17.13
C THR A 222 -15.51 23.20 18.48
N GLN A 223 -16.77 22.76 18.45
CA GLN A 223 -17.59 22.63 19.63
C GLN A 223 -18.66 21.53 19.43
N SER A 224 -18.82 20.68 20.42
CA SER A 224 -19.90 19.69 20.51
C SER A 224 -20.35 19.43 21.95
N ASP A 225 -20.01 20.36 22.87
CA ASP A 225 -20.56 20.38 24.21
C ASP A 225 -22.01 20.94 24.25
N ALA A 226 -22.52 21.22 25.41
CA ALA A 226 -23.89 21.74 25.58
C ALA A 226 -24.14 23.07 24.82
N GLY A 227 -23.09 23.76 24.33
CA GLY A 227 -23.20 24.94 23.48
C GLY A 227 -23.51 24.67 22.01
N ASP A 228 -23.39 23.40 21.55
CA ASP A 228 -23.91 22.91 20.27
C ASP A 228 -24.96 21.79 20.52
N PRO A 229 -26.24 22.14 20.67
CA PRO A 229 -27.26 21.18 21.06
C PRO A 229 -27.36 19.97 20.12
N VAL A 230 -27.23 20.15 18.81
CA VAL A 230 -27.44 19.06 17.84
C VAL A 230 -26.29 18.05 17.91
N GLY A 231 -25.06 18.51 17.89
CA GLY A 231 -23.89 17.66 18.03
C GLY A 231 -23.88 16.95 19.37
N ASN A 232 -24.14 17.67 20.45
CA ASN A 232 -24.18 17.13 21.80
C ASN A 232 -25.26 16.08 21.96
N TRP A 233 -26.50 16.36 21.52
CA TRP A 233 -27.59 15.40 21.59
C TRP A 233 -27.36 14.12 20.82
N THR A 234 -26.72 14.21 19.68
CA THR A 234 -26.38 13.01 18.90
C THR A 234 -25.52 12.07 19.74
N PHE A 235 -24.44 12.58 20.36
CA PHE A 235 -23.58 11.79 21.24
C PHE A 235 -24.31 11.27 22.48
N GLN A 236 -25.08 12.12 23.15
CA GLN A 236 -25.85 11.73 24.33
C GLN A 236 -26.91 10.68 24.01
N LEU A 237 -27.64 10.80 22.90
CA LEU A 237 -28.66 9.81 22.50
C LEU A 237 -28.00 8.47 22.13
N MET A 238 -26.86 8.48 21.46
CA MET A 238 -26.10 7.26 21.19
C MET A 238 -25.63 6.59 22.47
N THR A 239 -25.10 7.37 23.42
CA THR A 239 -24.67 6.89 24.75
C THR A 239 -25.84 6.33 25.50
N ALA A 240 -26.95 7.06 25.59
CA ALA A 240 -28.17 6.62 26.28
C ALA A 240 -28.75 5.34 25.68
N ALA A 241 -28.76 5.22 24.36
CA ALA A 241 -29.21 4.01 23.67
C ALA A 241 -28.35 2.79 24.06
N ILE A 242 -27.03 2.93 24.07
CA ILE A 242 -26.11 1.86 24.46
C ILE A 242 -26.30 1.52 25.95
N GLU A 243 -26.33 2.52 26.83
CA GLU A 243 -26.41 2.35 28.26
C GLU A 243 -27.79 1.84 28.73
N SER A 244 -28.86 2.04 27.96
CA SER A 244 -30.19 1.48 28.21
C SER A 244 -30.34 0.00 27.85
N ASP A 245 -29.36 -0.58 27.14
CA ASP A 245 -29.39 -2.02 26.81
C ASP A 245 -29.46 -2.86 28.10
N PRO A 246 -30.37 -3.86 28.19
CA PRO A 246 -30.51 -4.70 29.37
C PRO A 246 -29.20 -5.33 29.85
N VAL A 247 -28.32 -5.72 28.91
CA VAL A 247 -27.01 -6.29 29.25
C VAL A 247 -26.10 -5.24 29.89
N TRP A 248 -26.07 -4.03 29.35
CA TRP A 248 -25.33 -2.93 29.93
C TRP A 248 -25.83 -2.61 31.35
N GLN A 249 -27.15 -2.52 31.51
CA GLN A 249 -27.78 -2.24 32.82
C GLN A 249 -27.46 -3.29 33.87
N GLN A 250 -27.50 -4.58 33.51
CA GLN A 250 -27.18 -5.69 34.39
C GLN A 250 -25.71 -5.74 34.78
N THR A 251 -24.83 -5.48 33.84
CA THR A 251 -23.36 -5.61 34.01
C THR A 251 -22.67 -4.29 34.38
N LYS A 252 -23.40 -3.17 34.37
CA LYS A 252 -22.86 -1.82 34.54
C LYS A 252 -21.72 -1.52 33.54
N GLY A 253 -21.82 -2.05 32.31
CA GLY A 253 -20.82 -1.93 31.27
C GLY A 253 -19.67 -2.95 31.34
N ASP A 254 -19.59 -3.78 32.39
CA ASP A 254 -18.57 -4.85 32.50
C ASP A 254 -19.13 -6.19 31.98
N TYR A 255 -19.39 -6.28 30.70
CA TYR A 255 -19.97 -7.44 30.02
C TYR A 255 -18.94 -8.39 29.41
N TYR A 256 -17.66 -8.14 29.57
CA TYR A 256 -16.59 -8.86 28.86
C TYR A 256 -16.47 -10.36 29.20
N LYS A 257 -17.09 -10.80 30.30
CA LYS A 257 -17.21 -12.22 30.65
C LYS A 257 -18.30 -12.96 29.86
N LEU A 258 -19.16 -12.22 29.17
CA LEU A 258 -20.20 -12.78 28.32
C LEU A 258 -19.69 -13.09 26.92
N PRO A 259 -20.24 -14.10 26.22
CA PRO A 259 -20.01 -14.30 24.79
C PRO A 259 -20.38 -13.04 23.98
N LYS A 260 -19.71 -12.77 22.90
CA LYS A 260 -19.91 -11.56 22.06
C LYS A 260 -21.36 -11.39 21.58
N GLU A 261 -22.06 -12.47 21.33
CA GLU A 261 -23.45 -12.49 20.91
C GLU A 261 -24.41 -11.99 22.01
N LYS A 262 -23.90 -11.93 23.24
CA LYS A 262 -24.62 -11.42 24.43
C LYS A 262 -24.10 -10.07 24.92
N HIS A 263 -23.27 -9.39 24.13
CA HIS A 263 -22.87 -8.01 24.39
C HIS A 263 -24.07 -7.06 24.15
N PRO A 264 -24.00 -5.78 24.51
CA PRO A 264 -25.13 -4.83 24.33
C PRO A 264 -25.31 -4.42 22.87
N LEU A 265 -25.60 -5.42 22.02
CA LEU A 265 -25.67 -5.25 20.57
C LEU A 265 -26.88 -4.43 20.13
N MET A 266 -27.99 -4.57 20.85
CA MET A 266 -29.23 -3.84 20.53
C MET A 266 -29.06 -2.35 20.85
N GLY A 267 -28.49 -2.02 22.00
CA GLY A 267 -28.20 -0.63 22.37
C GLY A 267 -27.23 0.02 21.36
N MET A 268 -26.18 -0.71 20.94
CA MET A 268 -25.31 -0.22 19.88
C MET A 268 -26.04 -0.03 18.54
N ALA A 269 -26.94 -0.95 18.17
CA ALA A 269 -27.71 -0.84 16.94
C ALA A 269 -28.62 0.41 16.93
N PHE A 270 -29.26 0.71 18.06
CA PHE A 270 -30.02 1.96 18.20
C PHE A 270 -29.10 3.20 18.17
N GLY A 271 -27.96 3.14 18.84
CA GLY A 271 -26.95 4.22 18.76
C GLY A 271 -26.50 4.50 17.31
N TRP A 272 -26.16 3.48 16.54
CA TRP A 272 -25.83 3.61 15.12
C TRP A 272 -26.97 4.18 14.29
N SER A 273 -28.23 3.86 14.65
CA SER A 273 -29.41 4.39 13.97
C SER A 273 -29.57 5.89 14.18
N VAL A 274 -29.23 6.39 15.38
CA VAL A 274 -29.19 7.85 15.65
C VAL A 274 -28.18 8.52 14.72
N LEU A 275 -26.98 7.98 14.61
CA LEU A 275 -25.97 8.49 13.69
C LEU A 275 -26.43 8.47 12.22
N GLY A 276 -27.04 7.37 11.79
CA GLY A 276 -27.62 7.26 10.45
C GLY A 276 -28.70 8.30 10.17
N LEU A 277 -29.53 8.64 11.18
CA LEU A 277 -30.56 9.65 11.06
C LEU A 277 -30.00 11.08 10.91
N THR A 278 -28.89 11.39 11.56
CA THR A 278 -28.27 12.72 11.49
C THR A 278 -27.23 12.84 10.37
N GLY A 279 -26.71 11.73 9.85
CA GLY A 279 -25.63 11.72 8.85
C GLY A 279 -26.08 11.91 7.41
N TYR A 280 -27.36 11.67 7.07
CA TYR A 280 -27.87 11.77 5.69
C TYR A 280 -28.89 12.88 5.50
N ASP A 281 -28.91 13.48 4.33
CA ASP A 281 -29.95 14.43 3.93
C ASP A 281 -31.34 13.78 3.83
N LEU A 282 -32.39 14.55 4.17
CA LEU A 282 -33.75 14.04 4.12
C LEU A 282 -34.17 13.64 2.70
N SER A 283 -33.77 14.39 1.68
CA SER A 283 -34.09 14.10 0.28
C SER A 283 -33.48 12.78 -0.17
N PHE A 284 -32.23 12.52 0.21
CA PHE A 284 -31.55 11.26 -0.06
C PHE A 284 -32.28 10.07 0.57
N ARG A 285 -32.70 10.21 1.82
CA ARG A 285 -33.45 9.18 2.55
C ARG A 285 -34.81 8.84 1.94
N THR A 286 -35.43 9.79 1.24
CA THR A 286 -36.74 9.60 0.59
C THR A 286 -36.64 9.05 -0.83
N THR A 287 -35.51 9.21 -1.50
CA THR A 287 -35.30 8.84 -2.90
C THR A 287 -34.55 7.51 -3.09
N GLN A 288 -33.80 7.05 -2.08
CA GLN A 288 -33.06 5.81 -2.16
C GLN A 288 -33.79 4.67 -1.44
N ALA A 289 -33.75 3.48 -2.04
CA ALA A 289 -34.24 2.28 -1.36
C ALA A 289 -33.53 2.12 -0.01
N PHE A 290 -34.27 2.00 1.04
CA PHE A 290 -33.78 1.92 2.42
C PHE A 290 -32.68 0.87 2.60
N THR A 291 -32.76 -0.22 1.84
CA THR A 291 -31.78 -1.33 1.85
C THR A 291 -30.44 -1.00 1.19
N ALA A 292 -30.40 -0.03 0.28
CA ALA A 292 -29.17 0.28 -0.48
C ALA A 292 -28.22 1.21 0.29
N VAL A 293 -28.74 1.96 1.27
CA VAL A 293 -28.05 3.07 1.89
C VAL A 293 -27.66 2.80 3.33
N GLN A 294 -28.16 1.73 3.97
CA GLN A 294 -28.22 1.73 5.43
C GLN A 294 -27.86 0.43 6.14
N PRO A 295 -26.58 0.03 6.14
CA PRO A 295 -26.10 -0.86 7.16
C PRO A 295 -26.13 -0.24 8.57
N GLU A 296 -26.48 1.07 8.68
CA GLU A 296 -26.36 1.87 9.90
C GLU A 296 -27.68 2.19 10.58
N ILE A 297 -28.82 2.06 9.88
CA ILE A 297 -30.14 2.32 10.47
C ILE A 297 -30.82 1.02 10.81
N PHE A 298 -31.27 0.95 12.07
CA PHE A 298 -32.18 -0.09 12.51
C PHE A 298 -33.55 0.19 11.93
N TYR A 299 -34.08 -0.70 11.10
CA TYR A 299 -35.46 -0.69 10.67
C TYR A 299 -36.09 -2.07 10.87
N TRP A 300 -37.33 -2.11 11.16
CA TRP A 300 -38.13 -3.32 11.28
C TRP A 300 -38.87 -3.55 9.97
N ASP A 301 -38.58 -4.67 9.32
CA ASP A 301 -39.34 -5.15 8.15
C ASP A 301 -40.05 -6.46 8.54
N PRO A 302 -41.37 -6.43 8.92
CA PRO A 302 -42.06 -7.61 9.40
C PRO A 302 -42.11 -8.80 8.43
N PRO A 303 -42.14 -8.62 7.10
CA PRO A 303 -42.07 -9.75 6.16
C PRO A 303 -40.67 -10.36 6.02
N ASN A 304 -39.64 -9.58 6.30
CA ASN A 304 -38.25 -9.96 6.14
C ASN A 304 -37.51 -9.79 7.47
N GLU A 305 -37.62 -10.76 8.39
CA GLU A 305 -36.89 -10.76 9.66
C GLU A 305 -35.37 -10.51 9.55
N LYS A 306 -34.86 -10.37 8.31
CA LYS A 306 -33.45 -10.10 7.99
C LYS A 306 -33.05 -8.63 8.07
N ALA A 307 -34.00 -7.70 8.08
CA ALA A 307 -33.68 -6.28 7.95
C ALA A 307 -32.95 -5.69 9.17
N GLY A 308 -33.36 -6.04 10.39
CA GLY A 308 -32.66 -5.62 11.62
C GLY A 308 -31.29 -6.28 11.81
N LEU A 309 -30.98 -7.35 11.07
CA LEU A 309 -29.72 -8.08 11.22
C LEU A 309 -28.52 -7.29 10.72
N ASN A 310 -28.67 -6.36 9.77
CA ASN A 310 -27.53 -5.63 9.22
C ASN A 310 -26.87 -4.71 10.25
N VAL A 311 -27.67 -3.90 10.96
CA VAL A 311 -27.14 -3.00 12.00
C VAL A 311 -26.67 -3.76 13.24
N ILE A 312 -27.33 -4.86 13.59
CA ILE A 312 -26.87 -5.75 14.67
C ILE A 312 -25.55 -6.43 14.28
N ASN A 313 -25.42 -6.92 13.04
CA ASN A 313 -24.16 -7.50 12.55
C ASN A 313 -23.05 -6.44 12.49
N ARG A 314 -23.35 -5.22 12.08
CA ARG A 314 -22.40 -4.11 12.19
C ARG A 314 -21.98 -3.85 13.62
N SER A 315 -22.91 -3.88 14.56
CA SER A 315 -22.64 -3.67 15.98
C SER A 315 -21.65 -4.69 16.55
N LYS A 316 -21.64 -5.92 16.03
CA LYS A 316 -20.65 -6.95 16.41
C LYS A 316 -19.21 -6.59 16.06
N LEU A 317 -18.99 -5.63 15.17
CA LEU A 317 -17.68 -5.15 14.77
C LEU A 317 -17.11 -4.07 15.70
N TYR A 318 -17.90 -3.59 16.65
CA TYR A 318 -17.55 -2.55 17.60
C TYR A 318 -17.70 -3.07 19.03
N ASP A 319 -17.20 -2.29 19.96
CA ASP A 319 -17.39 -2.51 21.39
C ASP A 319 -18.20 -1.36 21.99
N ALA A 320 -19.14 -1.68 22.87
CA ALA A 320 -20.06 -0.71 23.43
C ALA A 320 -19.36 0.31 24.34
N VAL A 321 -18.37 -0.13 25.14
CA VAL A 321 -17.62 0.78 26.01
C VAL A 321 -16.72 1.70 25.14
N ASP A 322 -16.09 1.17 24.10
CA ASP A 322 -15.30 1.99 23.18
C ASP A 322 -16.14 3.12 22.54
N LEU A 323 -17.40 2.81 22.17
CA LEU A 323 -18.32 3.81 21.60
C LEU A 323 -18.76 4.84 22.65
N VAL A 324 -19.13 4.41 23.85
CA VAL A 324 -19.55 5.32 24.94
C VAL A 324 -18.40 6.27 25.31
N TRP A 325 -17.16 5.76 25.45
CA TRP A 325 -16.00 6.60 25.74
C TRP A 325 -15.75 7.62 24.63
N ARG A 326 -15.89 7.21 23.37
CA ARG A 326 -15.72 8.10 22.21
C ARG A 326 -16.83 9.16 22.11
N ASN A 327 -18.07 8.82 22.43
CA ASN A 327 -19.18 9.78 22.51
C ASN A 327 -18.86 10.86 23.54
N ARG A 328 -18.40 10.47 24.73
CA ARG A 328 -18.05 11.39 25.82
C ARG A 328 -16.93 12.36 25.44
N VAL A 329 -16.00 11.94 24.54
CA VAL A 329 -15.00 12.86 23.98
C VAL A 329 -15.70 14.01 23.25
N GLY A 330 -16.71 13.70 22.42
CA GLY A 330 -17.50 14.70 21.70
C GLY A 330 -18.31 15.57 22.66
N GLU A 331 -18.96 14.98 23.67
CA GLU A 331 -19.79 15.68 24.67
C GLU A 331 -19.00 16.73 25.47
N LEU A 332 -17.68 16.59 25.58
CA LEU A 332 -16.81 17.48 26.36
C LEU A 332 -16.04 18.48 25.49
N HIS A 333 -16.20 18.43 24.17
CA HIS A 333 -15.36 19.17 23.24
C HIS A 333 -15.80 20.63 23.05
N ASN A 334 -14.90 21.58 23.36
CA ASN A 334 -15.06 23.00 23.03
C ASN A 334 -13.69 23.67 23.01
N ILE A 335 -13.27 24.16 21.86
CA ILE A 335 -11.99 24.87 21.65
C ILE A 335 -12.20 26.28 21.05
N ASN A 336 -13.41 26.80 21.06
CA ASN A 336 -13.70 28.08 20.42
C ASN A 336 -12.87 29.24 20.96
N LYS A 337 -12.51 29.23 22.25
CA LYS A 337 -11.69 30.27 22.88
C LYS A 337 -10.23 30.21 22.47
N GLU A 338 -9.77 29.06 22.00
CA GLU A 338 -8.39 28.75 21.67
C GLU A 338 -8.08 28.93 20.17
N LEU A 339 -9.09 29.14 19.31
CA LEU A 339 -8.93 29.21 17.85
C LEU A 339 -7.98 30.34 17.40
N GLY A 340 -7.92 31.45 18.15
CA GLY A 340 -6.97 32.54 17.89
C GLY A 340 -5.49 32.17 18.06
N ARG A 341 -5.19 30.99 18.65
CA ARG A 341 -3.81 30.46 18.75
C ARG A 341 -3.31 29.85 17.44
N VAL A 342 -4.20 29.50 16.51
CA VAL A 342 -3.86 28.86 15.25
C VAL A 342 -3.02 29.81 14.40
N GLN A 343 -1.80 29.40 14.08
CA GLN A 343 -0.86 30.15 13.23
C GLN A 343 -0.75 29.51 11.83
N SER A 344 -1.29 28.32 11.67
CA SER A 344 -1.22 27.54 10.43
C SER A 344 -2.08 28.17 9.34
N ARG A 345 -1.62 28.15 8.09
CA ARG A 345 -2.46 28.41 6.93
C ARG A 345 -3.66 27.47 6.95
N THR A 346 -4.88 28.00 6.98
CA THR A 346 -6.06 27.16 7.22
C THR A 346 -7.05 27.24 6.07
N LEU A 347 -7.50 26.09 5.58
CA LEU A 347 -8.64 25.95 4.67
C LEU A 347 -9.69 25.05 5.30
N VAL A 348 -10.81 25.60 5.72
CA VAL A 348 -11.95 24.86 6.24
C VAL A 348 -12.79 24.36 5.07
N MET A 349 -13.09 23.06 5.05
CA MET A 349 -14.03 22.48 4.08
C MET A 349 -15.24 21.87 4.82
N HIS A 350 -16.45 22.17 4.39
CA HIS A 350 -17.63 21.72 5.13
C HIS A 350 -18.87 21.50 4.24
N ILE A 351 -19.82 20.70 4.73
CA ILE A 351 -21.11 20.43 4.10
C ILE A 351 -22.17 21.32 4.76
N LYS A 352 -22.86 22.17 3.98
CA LYS A 352 -23.83 23.16 4.50
C LYS A 352 -25.06 22.52 5.14
N ASN A 353 -25.53 21.41 4.57
CA ASN A 353 -26.69 20.65 5.06
C ASN A 353 -26.30 19.47 5.95
N ASP A 354 -25.13 19.57 6.61
CA ASP A 354 -24.73 18.61 7.64
C ASP A 354 -25.61 18.80 8.88
N LEU A 355 -26.34 17.74 9.24
CA LEU A 355 -27.23 17.75 10.40
C LEU A 355 -26.54 17.28 11.68
N TRP A 356 -25.35 16.71 11.55
CA TRP A 356 -24.61 16.21 12.71
C TRP A 356 -23.58 17.22 13.22
N LEU A 357 -22.69 17.69 12.36
CA LEU A 357 -21.69 18.69 12.71
C LEU A 357 -22.07 20.03 12.07
N ASN A 358 -22.43 20.97 12.95
CA ASN A 358 -23.09 22.20 12.58
C ASN A 358 -22.22 23.11 11.73
N PHE A 359 -22.64 23.38 10.49
CA PHE A 359 -21.93 24.27 9.55
C PHE A 359 -21.67 25.68 10.11
N LYS A 360 -22.56 26.21 10.95
CA LYS A 360 -22.37 27.51 11.61
C LYS A 360 -21.11 27.56 12.49
N LEU A 361 -20.66 26.45 13.01
CA LEU A 361 -19.39 26.38 13.75
C LEU A 361 -18.16 26.46 12.82
N ALA A 362 -18.28 25.96 11.59
CA ALA A 362 -17.23 26.13 10.59
C ALA A 362 -17.11 27.63 10.16
N GLU A 363 -18.22 28.33 9.97
CA GLU A 363 -18.22 29.77 9.71
C GLU A 363 -17.54 30.55 10.87
N LYS A 364 -17.92 30.26 12.12
CA LYS A 364 -17.29 30.85 13.30
C LYS A 364 -15.80 30.52 13.44
N ALA A 365 -15.40 29.31 13.06
CA ALA A 365 -13.99 28.92 13.06
C ALA A 365 -13.17 29.76 12.06
N VAL A 366 -13.71 29.99 10.86
CA VAL A 366 -13.06 30.84 9.85
C VAL A 366 -12.95 32.28 10.31
N GLU A 367 -13.97 32.81 11.00
CA GLU A 367 -13.92 34.16 11.60
C GLU A 367 -12.85 34.27 12.70
N ALA A 368 -12.67 33.19 13.50
CA ALA A 368 -11.78 33.20 14.66
C ALA A 368 -10.31 32.86 14.33
N ILE A 369 -10.05 32.15 13.21
CA ILE A 369 -8.71 31.75 12.78
C ILE A 369 -8.16 32.79 11.79
N PRO A 370 -7.04 33.44 12.10
CA PRO A 370 -6.48 34.48 11.22
C PRO A 370 -6.15 33.96 9.82
N GLY A 371 -6.72 34.60 8.79
CA GLY A 371 -6.43 34.25 7.39
C GLY A 371 -6.98 32.88 6.92
N ALA A 372 -7.96 32.33 7.61
CA ALA A 372 -8.61 31.09 7.18
C ALA A 372 -9.55 31.32 5.99
N ASP A 373 -9.56 30.36 5.08
CA ASP A 373 -10.50 30.27 3.96
C ASP A 373 -11.58 29.21 4.20
N LEU A 374 -12.72 29.36 3.51
CA LEU A 374 -13.83 28.44 3.57
C LEU A 374 -14.21 27.95 2.16
N ILE A 375 -14.32 26.64 1.98
CA ILE A 375 -15.02 25.98 0.89
C ILE A 375 -16.17 25.19 1.50
N ALA A 376 -17.41 25.44 1.00
CA ALA A 376 -18.57 24.74 1.51
C ALA A 376 -19.59 24.46 0.40
N GLU A 377 -20.15 23.25 0.40
CA GLU A 377 -21.16 22.79 -0.55
C GLU A 377 -22.37 22.18 0.14
N GLU A 378 -23.46 22.03 -0.58
CA GLU A 378 -24.54 21.14 -0.18
C GLU A 378 -24.29 19.76 -0.79
N SER A 379 -24.52 18.70 -0.03
CA SER A 379 -24.34 17.34 -0.49
C SER A 379 -25.64 16.54 -0.34
N PRO A 380 -26.08 15.78 -1.34
CA PRO A 380 -27.24 14.91 -1.23
C PRO A 380 -27.06 13.83 -0.15
N VAL A 381 -25.83 13.51 0.19
CA VAL A 381 -25.51 12.56 1.26
C VAL A 381 -25.14 13.26 2.57
N ALA A 382 -25.42 14.56 2.70
CA ALA A 382 -25.14 15.40 3.87
C ALA A 382 -23.74 15.16 4.45
N HIS A 383 -23.64 14.80 5.74
CA HIS A 383 -22.36 14.60 6.42
C HIS A 383 -21.38 13.70 5.65
N TYR A 384 -21.86 12.65 4.97
CA TYR A 384 -20.98 11.73 4.22
C TYR A 384 -20.33 12.37 2.98
N GLY A 385 -20.77 13.54 2.54
CA GLY A 385 -20.09 14.34 1.51
C GLY A 385 -18.68 14.75 1.85
N VAL A 386 -18.30 14.77 3.14
CA VAL A 386 -16.94 15.13 3.62
C VAL A 386 -15.85 14.26 3.02
N PHE A 387 -16.15 13.03 2.63
CA PHE A 387 -15.15 12.13 2.05
C PHE A 387 -14.78 12.45 0.62
N SER A 388 -15.66 13.12 -0.14
CA SER A 388 -15.49 13.41 -1.57
C SER A 388 -15.34 14.90 -1.89
N ILE A 389 -15.58 15.82 -0.95
CA ILE A 389 -15.55 17.27 -1.17
C ILE A 389 -14.23 17.77 -1.80
N ILE A 390 -13.07 17.19 -1.43
CA ILE A 390 -11.79 17.53 -2.06
C ILE A 390 -11.85 17.25 -3.56
N ASN A 391 -12.37 16.09 -3.96
CA ASN A 391 -12.47 15.75 -5.38
C ASN A 391 -13.40 16.70 -6.16
N GLY A 392 -14.48 17.17 -5.52
CA GLY A 392 -15.38 18.17 -6.07
C GLY A 392 -14.71 19.54 -6.28
N HIS A 393 -13.82 19.90 -5.37
CA HIS A 393 -13.21 21.24 -5.33
C HIS A 393 -11.71 21.28 -5.66
N LYS A 394 -11.10 20.21 -6.15
CA LYS A 394 -9.66 20.16 -6.47
C LYS A 394 -9.17 21.23 -7.46
N ASN A 395 -10.06 21.77 -8.27
CA ASN A 395 -9.80 22.86 -9.22
C ASN A 395 -10.36 24.21 -8.75
N ASP A 396 -10.94 24.30 -7.55
CA ASP A 396 -11.38 25.55 -6.97
C ASP A 396 -10.15 26.45 -6.71
N PRO A 397 -10.17 27.73 -7.12
CA PRO A 397 -9.02 28.61 -6.92
C PRO A 397 -8.56 28.71 -5.47
N LYS A 398 -9.44 28.62 -4.47
CA LYS A 398 -9.08 28.62 -3.06
C LYS A 398 -8.32 27.36 -2.67
N PHE A 399 -8.77 26.18 -3.16
CA PHE A 399 -8.10 24.92 -2.91
C PHE A 399 -6.72 24.89 -3.56
N VAL A 400 -6.62 25.31 -4.83
CA VAL A 400 -5.34 25.40 -5.56
C VAL A 400 -4.38 26.34 -4.85
N SER A 401 -4.82 27.58 -4.53
CA SER A 401 -4.00 28.54 -3.79
C SER A 401 -3.56 28.02 -2.43
N PHE A 402 -4.45 27.35 -1.69
CA PHE A 402 -4.10 26.74 -0.41
C PHE A 402 -3.02 25.66 -0.56
N MET A 403 -3.14 24.76 -1.55
CA MET A 403 -2.14 23.71 -1.77
C MET A 403 -0.80 24.29 -2.28
N ASP A 404 -0.82 25.37 -3.04
CA ASP A 404 0.38 26.11 -3.43
C ASP A 404 1.05 26.76 -2.21
N ASP A 405 0.28 27.33 -1.29
CA ASP A 405 0.78 27.85 -0.01
C ASP A 405 1.41 26.72 0.82
N VAL A 406 0.76 25.56 0.95
CA VAL A 406 1.31 24.39 1.64
C VAL A 406 2.66 23.99 1.04
N ALA A 407 2.74 23.94 -0.28
CA ALA A 407 3.97 23.60 -0.99
C ALA A 407 5.08 24.63 -0.77
N SER A 408 4.74 25.92 -0.65
CA SER A 408 5.70 27.01 -0.43
C SER A 408 6.18 27.08 1.02
N LEU A 409 5.33 26.74 1.99
CA LEU A 409 5.67 26.67 3.42
C LEU A 409 6.58 25.49 3.75
N ASP A 410 6.61 24.48 2.92
CA ASP A 410 7.58 23.39 3.00
C ASP A 410 8.96 23.88 2.52
N LYS A 411 9.69 24.57 3.40
CA LYS A 411 11.03 25.10 3.13
C LYS A 411 12.12 24.06 2.99
N ALA A 412 11.82 22.78 3.10
CA ALA A 412 12.74 21.73 2.68
C ALA A 412 12.89 21.87 1.17
N GLN A 413 14.14 21.87 0.72
CA GLN A 413 14.55 21.97 -0.68
C GLN A 413 13.57 21.19 -1.58
N GLN A 414 12.69 21.90 -2.30
CA GLN A 414 11.70 21.25 -3.15
C GLN A 414 12.45 20.40 -4.16
N TYR A 415 12.27 19.10 -4.04
CA TYR A 415 12.68 18.21 -5.08
C TYR A 415 11.79 18.50 -6.30
N VAL A 416 12.30 19.26 -7.23
CA VAL A 416 11.67 19.45 -8.52
C VAL A 416 12.28 18.42 -9.47
N ASP A 417 11.50 17.41 -9.78
CA ASP A 417 11.91 16.42 -10.78
C ASP A 417 11.78 17.01 -12.19
N LYS A 418 12.76 17.82 -12.54
CA LYS A 418 12.79 18.56 -13.83
C LYS A 418 12.82 17.64 -15.05
N ASN A 419 13.24 16.40 -14.87
CA ASN A 419 13.45 15.45 -15.96
C ASN A 419 12.32 14.44 -16.09
N PHE A 420 11.44 14.35 -15.09
CA PHE A 420 10.31 13.43 -15.15
C PHE A 420 9.30 13.84 -16.22
N ARG A 421 8.88 12.86 -16.99
CA ARG A 421 7.78 12.95 -17.96
C ARG A 421 6.86 11.77 -17.72
N PRO A 422 5.54 11.97 -17.62
CA PRO A 422 4.63 10.83 -17.56
C PRO A 422 4.89 9.88 -18.73
N PRO A 423 5.17 8.61 -18.48
CA PRO A 423 5.39 7.66 -19.56
C PRO A 423 4.09 7.49 -20.34
N ALA A 424 4.20 7.45 -21.66
CA ALA A 424 3.06 7.39 -22.54
C ALA A 424 3.37 6.65 -23.85
N VAL A 425 2.32 6.22 -24.52
CA VAL A 425 2.39 5.69 -25.89
C VAL A 425 1.51 6.56 -26.77
N ALA A 426 2.04 7.05 -27.88
CA ALA A 426 1.27 7.84 -28.85
C ALA A 426 0.19 6.98 -29.52
N SER A 427 -0.95 7.59 -29.82
CA SER A 427 -2.08 6.89 -30.44
C SER A 427 -1.98 6.76 -31.96
N ASP A 428 -1.29 7.72 -32.60
CA ASP A 428 -1.16 7.80 -34.06
C ASP A 428 0.20 7.27 -34.50
N ILE A 429 0.26 5.97 -34.76
CA ILE A 429 1.50 5.22 -35.01
C ILE A 429 1.66 4.97 -36.50
N ASP A 430 2.75 5.49 -37.09
CA ASP A 430 3.19 5.16 -38.46
C ASP A 430 4.06 3.87 -38.41
N PRO A 431 3.62 2.75 -39.02
CA PRO A 431 4.36 1.49 -39.01
C PRO A 431 5.68 1.53 -39.76
N LYS A 432 6.01 2.62 -40.45
CA LYS A 432 7.33 2.82 -41.10
C LYS A 432 8.40 3.35 -40.17
N LYS A 433 8.03 3.86 -39.03
CA LYS A 433 8.92 4.41 -38.01
C LYS A 433 9.18 3.41 -36.89
N SER A 434 10.18 3.67 -36.05
CA SER A 434 10.43 2.87 -34.85
C SER A 434 9.32 3.10 -33.82
N PHE A 435 8.67 2.03 -33.39
CA PHE A 435 7.68 2.13 -32.33
C PHE A 435 8.31 2.65 -31.05
N TRP A 436 9.44 2.08 -30.63
CA TRP A 436 10.09 2.43 -29.36
C TRP A 436 10.64 3.85 -29.34
N LYS A 437 11.33 4.26 -30.41
CA LYS A 437 12.03 5.56 -30.46
C LYS A 437 11.11 6.74 -30.76
N ASP A 438 10.06 6.50 -31.55
CA ASP A 438 9.20 7.59 -32.04
C ASP A 438 7.88 7.72 -31.29
N TYR A 439 7.40 6.66 -30.60
CA TYR A 439 6.05 6.62 -30.05
C TYR A 439 5.95 6.29 -28.56
N VAL A 440 7.06 5.87 -27.92
CA VAL A 440 7.11 5.57 -26.49
C VAL A 440 7.86 6.66 -25.75
N THR A 441 7.18 7.35 -24.84
CA THR A 441 7.81 8.31 -23.93
C THR A 441 8.26 7.58 -22.67
N TYR A 442 9.53 7.71 -22.32
CA TYR A 442 10.10 7.21 -21.09
C TYR A 442 9.97 8.23 -19.95
N PRO A 443 9.89 7.79 -18.69
CA PRO A 443 9.73 8.69 -17.55
C PRO A 443 10.92 9.63 -17.35
N TYR A 444 12.12 9.24 -17.82
CA TYR A 444 13.34 10.03 -17.76
C TYR A 444 14.10 9.97 -19.07
N PRO A 445 15.07 10.88 -19.32
CA PRO A 445 15.89 10.86 -20.51
C PRO A 445 16.63 9.54 -20.70
N VAL A 446 16.51 8.97 -21.88
CA VAL A 446 17.22 7.73 -22.25
C VAL A 446 18.61 8.07 -22.79
N LYS A 447 19.60 7.42 -22.21
CA LYS A 447 21.02 7.43 -22.64
C LYS A 447 21.33 6.11 -23.34
N TYR A 448 22.40 6.08 -24.12
CA TYR A 448 22.83 4.88 -24.83
C TYR A 448 24.28 4.54 -24.51
N ALA A 449 24.56 3.25 -24.40
CA ALA A 449 25.93 2.74 -24.23
C ALA A 449 26.11 1.44 -25.01
N ASP A 450 27.30 1.22 -25.53
CA ASP A 450 27.70 -0.05 -26.11
C ASP A 450 28.35 -0.93 -25.04
N ALA A 451 27.49 -1.75 -24.38
CA ALA A 451 27.94 -2.69 -23.37
C ALA A 451 28.36 -4.02 -23.99
N LYS A 452 29.43 -4.64 -23.46
CA LYS A 452 30.02 -5.87 -24.02
C LYS A 452 29.84 -7.06 -23.09
N ASP A 453 29.53 -8.20 -23.68
CA ASP A 453 29.60 -9.48 -22.97
C ASP A 453 31.06 -10.00 -22.92
N SER A 454 31.32 -11.10 -22.23
CA SER A 454 32.63 -11.72 -22.07
C SER A 454 33.20 -12.30 -23.41
N LYS A 455 32.32 -12.49 -24.40
CA LYS A 455 32.69 -12.94 -25.75
C LYS A 455 33.10 -11.76 -26.64
N GLY A 456 33.02 -10.53 -26.12
CA GLY A 456 33.32 -9.29 -26.85
C GLY A 456 32.22 -8.84 -27.81
N VAL A 457 31.02 -9.43 -27.70
CA VAL A 457 29.86 -8.99 -28.47
C VAL A 457 29.35 -7.69 -27.90
N SER A 458 29.17 -6.68 -28.73
CA SER A 458 28.70 -5.35 -28.32
C SER A 458 27.20 -5.23 -28.49
N TRP A 459 26.53 -4.72 -27.42
CA TRP A 459 25.10 -4.53 -27.33
C TRP A 459 24.80 -3.06 -27.09
N GLN A 460 24.04 -2.42 -27.97
CA GLN A 460 23.56 -1.07 -27.68
C GLN A 460 22.45 -1.14 -26.65
N ILE A 461 22.67 -0.55 -25.49
CA ILE A 461 21.73 -0.53 -24.37
C ILE A 461 21.19 0.88 -24.19
N GLY A 462 19.86 1.02 -24.28
CA GLY A 462 19.14 2.20 -23.84
C GLY A 462 18.90 2.11 -22.33
N TYR A 463 19.19 3.18 -21.61
CA TYR A 463 19.01 3.18 -20.16
C TYR A 463 18.68 4.58 -19.63
N MET A 464 17.94 4.64 -18.55
CA MET A 464 17.77 5.83 -17.73
C MET A 464 18.79 5.81 -16.61
N ASP A 465 19.36 6.95 -16.25
CA ASP A 465 20.32 7.08 -15.14
C ASP A 465 20.23 8.50 -14.58
N GLU A 466 19.59 8.60 -13.41
CA GLU A 466 19.27 9.87 -12.78
C GLU A 466 19.77 9.92 -11.33
N TYR A 467 20.23 11.10 -10.93
CA TYR A 467 20.63 11.42 -9.56
C TYR A 467 20.51 12.92 -9.31
N TYR A 468 19.86 13.30 -8.22
CA TYR A 468 19.62 14.71 -7.88
C TYR A 468 20.20 15.11 -6.52
N GLY A 469 20.87 14.18 -5.85
CA GLY A 469 21.54 14.47 -4.59
C GLY A 469 22.91 15.12 -4.76
N THR A 470 23.55 15.43 -3.65
CA THR A 470 24.88 16.06 -3.58
C THR A 470 25.97 15.13 -3.05
N GLU A 471 25.62 13.91 -2.64
CA GLU A 471 26.59 12.93 -2.14
C GLU A 471 27.50 12.43 -3.25
N LYS A 472 28.78 12.26 -2.93
CA LYS A 472 29.79 11.74 -3.90
C LYS A 472 29.64 10.24 -4.15
N ASP A 473 29.11 9.51 -3.18
CA ASP A 473 28.90 8.06 -3.22
C ASP A 473 27.46 7.74 -2.75
N PRO A 474 26.47 8.06 -3.59
CA PRO A 474 25.09 7.83 -3.25
C PRO A 474 24.76 6.35 -3.22
N LYS A 475 23.71 5.97 -2.51
CA LYS A 475 23.11 4.64 -2.66
C LYS A 475 22.55 4.51 -4.07
N VAL A 476 22.80 3.36 -4.69
CA VAL A 476 22.40 3.11 -6.08
C VAL A 476 21.35 1.99 -6.12
N LEU A 477 20.27 2.25 -6.86
CA LEU A 477 19.28 1.26 -7.24
C LEU A 477 19.42 0.98 -8.75
N VAL A 478 19.59 -0.30 -9.10
CA VAL A 478 19.53 -0.77 -10.49
C VAL A 478 18.25 -1.57 -10.68
N ILE A 479 17.42 -1.22 -11.65
CA ILE A 479 16.12 -1.85 -11.91
C ILE A 479 16.21 -2.69 -13.18
N ILE A 480 15.93 -3.99 -13.06
CA ILE A 480 15.94 -4.94 -14.17
C ILE A 480 14.51 -5.43 -14.43
N HIS A 481 13.98 -5.08 -15.58
CA HIS A 481 12.62 -5.41 -15.97
C HIS A 481 12.40 -6.89 -16.28
N GLY A 482 11.15 -7.31 -16.28
CA GLY A 482 10.71 -8.67 -16.62
C GLY A 482 10.60 -8.91 -18.13
N LYS A 483 10.26 -10.16 -18.46
CA LYS A 483 10.01 -10.59 -19.84
C LYS A 483 8.82 -9.82 -20.44
N GLY A 484 9.02 -9.26 -21.64
CA GLY A 484 7.99 -8.48 -22.33
C GLY A 484 7.73 -7.08 -21.80
N ALA A 485 8.40 -6.68 -20.71
CA ALA A 485 8.37 -5.34 -20.13
C ALA A 485 9.54 -4.48 -20.68
N PHE A 486 9.64 -3.25 -20.21
CA PHE A 486 10.73 -2.33 -20.52
C PHE A 486 10.95 -1.36 -19.33
N ALA A 487 12.10 -0.70 -19.30
CA ALA A 487 12.48 0.15 -18.17
C ALA A 487 11.49 1.29 -17.87
N GLY A 488 10.78 1.77 -18.88
CA GLY A 488 9.78 2.85 -18.71
C GLY A 488 8.61 2.53 -17.78
N HIS A 489 8.36 1.24 -17.51
CA HIS A 489 7.30 0.84 -16.58
C HIS A 489 7.60 1.19 -15.10
N TYR A 490 8.85 1.46 -14.76
CA TYR A 490 9.31 1.63 -13.38
C TYR A 490 9.47 3.10 -12.96
N GLY A 491 8.81 4.02 -13.67
CA GLY A 491 8.89 5.46 -13.40
C GLY A 491 8.50 5.86 -11.97
N ASN A 492 7.50 5.20 -11.40
CA ASN A 492 7.12 5.41 -10.01
C ASN A 492 8.21 5.00 -9.01
N ILE A 493 8.80 3.82 -9.18
CA ILE A 493 9.91 3.37 -8.33
C ILE A 493 11.09 4.36 -8.44
N MET A 494 11.42 4.78 -9.68
CA MET A 494 12.47 5.77 -9.89
C MET A 494 12.21 7.06 -9.13
N GLN A 495 10.99 7.62 -9.24
CA GLN A 495 10.63 8.86 -8.54
C GLN A 495 10.81 8.76 -7.02
N TYR A 496 10.31 7.69 -6.41
CA TYR A 496 10.42 7.48 -4.97
C TYR A 496 11.89 7.40 -4.51
N ALA A 497 12.70 6.59 -5.19
CA ALA A 497 14.10 6.42 -4.86
C ALA A 497 14.94 7.70 -5.09
N LEU A 498 14.70 8.42 -6.19
CA LEU A 498 15.37 9.69 -6.50
C LEU A 498 15.08 10.77 -5.46
N ARG A 499 13.83 10.88 -5.01
CA ARG A 499 13.43 11.82 -3.94
C ARG A 499 14.11 11.54 -2.62
N SER A 500 14.39 10.29 -2.33
CA SER A 500 15.11 9.89 -1.13
C SER A 500 16.64 10.03 -1.25
N GLY A 501 17.13 10.53 -2.39
CA GLY A 501 18.56 10.79 -2.61
C GLY A 501 19.34 9.57 -3.16
N ALA A 502 18.68 8.52 -3.65
CA ALA A 502 19.33 7.44 -4.36
C ALA A 502 19.65 7.84 -5.80
N ARG A 503 20.72 7.29 -6.38
CA ARG A 503 20.91 7.24 -7.83
C ARG A 503 20.15 6.04 -8.37
N VAL A 504 19.41 6.22 -9.46
CA VAL A 504 18.63 5.14 -10.07
C VAL A 504 19.04 4.91 -11.50
N ILE A 505 19.32 3.65 -11.82
CA ILE A 505 19.71 3.19 -13.16
C ILE A 505 18.70 2.14 -13.60
N ALA A 506 18.07 2.32 -14.75
CA ALA A 506 17.11 1.39 -15.31
C ALA A 506 17.42 1.13 -16.79
N PRO A 507 18.16 0.06 -17.11
CA PRO A 507 18.41 -0.33 -18.49
C PRO A 507 17.26 -1.13 -19.07
N ASP A 508 17.03 -0.97 -20.37
CA ASP A 508 16.35 -1.97 -21.16
C ASP A 508 17.29 -3.14 -21.45
N LEU A 509 16.84 -4.35 -21.21
CA LEU A 509 17.59 -5.54 -21.54
C LEU A 509 17.80 -5.64 -23.07
N PRO A 510 18.84 -6.34 -23.55
CA PRO A 510 19.10 -6.49 -24.97
C PRO A 510 17.84 -6.87 -25.76
N HIS A 511 17.58 -6.16 -26.84
CA HIS A 511 16.45 -6.29 -27.76
C HIS A 511 15.08 -5.85 -27.22
N TYR A 512 14.97 -5.30 -26.02
CA TYR A 512 13.76 -4.69 -25.51
C TYR A 512 13.82 -3.16 -25.53
N GLY A 513 12.66 -2.53 -25.62
CA GLY A 513 12.53 -1.09 -25.46
C GLY A 513 13.49 -0.28 -26.32
N MET A 514 14.17 0.65 -25.72
CA MET A 514 15.19 1.49 -26.38
C MET A 514 16.51 0.76 -26.68
N SER A 515 16.72 -0.47 -26.15
CA SER A 515 17.79 -1.36 -26.58
C SER A 515 17.43 -2.14 -27.85
N GLY A 516 16.23 -1.98 -28.35
CA GLY A 516 15.74 -2.50 -29.63
C GLY A 516 15.57 -1.40 -30.68
N PRO A 517 15.27 -1.76 -31.92
CA PRO A 517 15.49 -3.08 -32.48
C PRO A 517 16.98 -3.39 -32.48
N GLY A 518 17.36 -4.45 -31.77
CA GLY A 518 18.71 -4.93 -31.76
C GLY A 518 19.06 -5.67 -33.05
N ASN A 519 20.28 -6.11 -33.14
CA ASN A 519 20.76 -6.84 -34.30
C ASN A 519 20.61 -8.34 -34.02
N LEU A 520 19.35 -8.86 -34.00
CA LEU A 520 19.08 -10.29 -33.85
C LEU A 520 19.78 -11.13 -34.91
N ASP A 521 19.95 -10.60 -36.12
CA ASP A 521 20.67 -11.28 -37.21
C ASP A 521 22.16 -11.46 -36.91
N LYS A 522 22.75 -10.52 -36.15
CA LYS A 522 24.14 -10.57 -35.74
C LYS A 522 24.38 -11.20 -34.39
N ASN A 523 23.44 -11.04 -33.46
CA ASN A 523 23.53 -11.51 -32.09
C ASN A 523 22.22 -12.24 -31.65
N PRO A 524 21.88 -13.38 -32.31
CA PRO A 524 20.59 -14.00 -32.12
C PRO A 524 20.46 -14.69 -30.77
N ALA A 525 21.54 -15.28 -30.27
CA ALA A 525 21.52 -16.08 -29.05
C ALA A 525 22.06 -15.27 -27.89
N ARG A 526 21.18 -14.88 -26.98
CA ARG A 526 21.54 -14.40 -25.66
C ARG A 526 21.08 -15.38 -24.61
N THR A 527 21.94 -15.68 -23.68
CA THR A 527 21.62 -16.45 -22.49
C THR A 527 21.34 -15.50 -21.33
N MET A 528 20.84 -16.03 -20.21
CA MET A 528 20.73 -15.27 -18.96
C MET A 528 22.10 -14.72 -18.54
N GLN A 529 23.17 -15.48 -18.77
CA GLN A 529 24.54 -15.05 -18.45
C GLN A 529 25.02 -13.92 -19.35
N ASP A 530 24.72 -13.95 -20.65
CA ASP A 530 25.08 -12.84 -21.57
C ASP A 530 24.42 -11.53 -21.11
N MET A 531 23.16 -11.58 -20.68
CA MET A 531 22.47 -10.40 -20.12
C MET A 531 23.11 -9.90 -18.83
N ARG A 532 23.54 -10.79 -17.95
CA ARG A 532 24.27 -10.41 -16.70
C ARG A 532 25.59 -9.72 -17.01
N GLU A 533 26.32 -10.22 -17.98
CA GLU A 533 27.59 -9.65 -18.42
C GLU A 533 27.42 -8.24 -19.01
N VAL A 534 26.39 -8.05 -19.83
CA VAL A 534 26.02 -6.73 -20.39
C VAL A 534 25.62 -5.75 -19.27
N VAL A 535 24.82 -6.19 -18.31
CA VAL A 535 24.44 -5.34 -17.15
C VAL A 535 25.68 -5.01 -16.31
N TYR A 536 26.57 -5.98 -16.10
CA TYR A 536 27.82 -5.76 -15.37
C TYR A 536 28.72 -4.74 -16.10
N ASP A 537 28.91 -4.91 -17.40
CA ASP A 537 29.73 -3.99 -18.18
C ASP A 537 29.14 -2.57 -18.14
N LEU A 538 27.82 -2.42 -18.34
CA LEU A 538 27.18 -1.13 -18.25
C LEU A 538 27.35 -0.50 -16.86
N VAL A 539 26.92 -1.20 -15.81
CA VAL A 539 26.81 -0.61 -14.47
C VAL A 539 28.17 -0.44 -13.82
N VAL A 540 29.00 -1.48 -13.84
CA VAL A 540 30.29 -1.49 -13.12
C VAL A 540 31.41 -0.86 -13.96
N ASN A 541 31.55 -1.27 -15.22
CA ASN A 541 32.69 -0.83 -16.01
C ASN A 541 32.50 0.56 -16.64
N GLN A 542 31.29 0.89 -17.13
CA GLN A 542 31.04 2.15 -17.80
C GLN A 542 30.50 3.23 -16.86
N LEU A 543 29.46 2.94 -16.06
CA LEU A 543 28.86 3.91 -15.14
C LEU A 543 29.59 4.01 -13.79
N LYS A 544 30.64 3.19 -13.59
CA LYS A 544 31.56 3.21 -12.44
C LYS A 544 30.87 2.99 -11.08
N VAL A 545 29.77 2.25 -11.09
CA VAL A 545 29.06 1.86 -9.87
C VAL A 545 29.70 0.60 -9.31
N LYS A 546 30.40 0.73 -8.21
CA LYS A 546 31.10 -0.40 -7.58
C LYS A 546 30.16 -1.43 -6.98
N GLN A 547 29.09 -0.96 -6.32
CA GLN A 547 28.11 -1.79 -5.63
C GLN A 547 26.73 -1.13 -5.64
N ALA A 548 25.66 -1.89 -5.89
CA ALA A 548 24.30 -1.40 -5.94
C ALA A 548 23.30 -2.37 -5.32
N THR A 549 22.14 -1.86 -4.92
CA THR A 549 20.92 -2.67 -4.72
C THR A 549 20.31 -2.93 -6.10
N TYR A 550 19.99 -4.19 -6.37
CA TYR A 550 19.33 -4.57 -7.62
C TYR A 550 17.89 -4.97 -7.36
N LEU A 551 16.96 -4.35 -8.09
CA LEU A 551 15.56 -4.78 -8.17
C LEU A 551 15.40 -5.57 -9.46
N GLY A 552 14.80 -6.76 -9.38
CA GLY A 552 14.47 -7.57 -10.55
C GLY A 552 13.04 -8.08 -10.49
N HIS A 553 12.29 -7.77 -11.54
CA HIS A 553 10.92 -8.22 -11.70
C HIS A 553 10.88 -9.48 -12.58
N SER A 554 10.17 -10.51 -12.15
CA SER A 554 9.92 -11.72 -12.94
C SER A 554 11.24 -12.34 -13.49
N LEU A 555 11.45 -12.40 -14.82
CA LEU A 555 12.72 -12.76 -15.45
C LEU A 555 13.89 -11.96 -14.89
N GLY A 556 13.70 -10.65 -14.67
CA GLY A 556 14.71 -9.79 -14.05
C GLY A 556 15.12 -10.27 -12.66
N GLY A 557 14.19 -10.85 -11.91
CA GLY A 557 14.46 -11.51 -10.62
C GLY A 557 15.42 -12.68 -10.77
N GLN A 558 15.18 -13.58 -11.72
CA GLN A 558 16.11 -14.67 -12.04
C GLN A 558 17.47 -14.15 -12.50
N LEU A 559 17.48 -13.08 -13.31
CA LEU A 559 18.70 -12.46 -13.79
C LEU A 559 19.57 -11.98 -12.63
N ILE A 560 19.00 -11.20 -11.69
CA ILE A 560 19.78 -10.64 -10.57
C ILE A 560 20.17 -11.68 -9.52
N LEU A 561 19.41 -12.77 -9.36
CA LEU A 561 19.84 -13.91 -8.54
C LEU A 561 21.14 -14.52 -9.07
N GLY A 562 21.20 -14.81 -10.37
CA GLY A 562 22.41 -15.30 -11.00
C GLY A 562 23.51 -14.24 -11.06
N TYR A 563 23.17 -12.97 -11.16
CA TYR A 563 24.11 -11.85 -11.10
C TYR A 563 24.84 -11.79 -9.75
N ALA A 564 24.08 -11.93 -8.65
CA ALA A 564 24.66 -11.96 -7.30
C ALA A 564 25.58 -13.18 -7.07
N LEU A 565 25.31 -14.30 -7.74
CA LEU A 565 26.19 -15.49 -7.69
C LEU A 565 27.46 -15.32 -8.54
N THR A 566 27.38 -14.55 -9.63
CA THR A 566 28.50 -14.34 -10.55
C THR A 566 29.37 -13.16 -10.13
N TYR A 567 28.77 -12.08 -9.64
CA TYR A 567 29.42 -10.81 -9.28
C TYR A 567 29.06 -10.36 -7.87
N PRO A 568 29.36 -11.15 -6.83
CA PRO A 568 28.90 -10.86 -5.46
C PRO A 568 29.39 -9.51 -4.94
N ASP A 569 30.58 -9.06 -5.35
CA ASP A 569 31.15 -7.78 -4.92
C ASP A 569 30.43 -6.56 -5.51
N ALA A 570 29.68 -6.73 -6.61
CA ALA A 570 28.91 -5.68 -7.23
C ALA A 570 27.50 -5.52 -6.64
N VAL A 571 27.08 -6.46 -5.77
CA VAL A 571 25.72 -6.50 -5.22
C VAL A 571 25.71 -6.14 -3.73
N LYS A 572 24.98 -5.11 -3.37
CA LYS A 572 24.75 -4.72 -1.98
C LYS A 572 23.56 -5.47 -1.37
N SER A 573 22.46 -5.54 -2.11
CA SER A 573 21.24 -6.24 -1.72
C SER A 573 20.37 -6.51 -2.95
N LEU A 574 19.38 -7.39 -2.79
CA LEU A 574 18.45 -7.79 -3.84
C LEU A 574 17.02 -7.47 -3.45
N ILE A 575 16.25 -6.94 -4.40
CA ILE A 575 14.80 -6.79 -4.32
C ILE A 575 14.19 -7.67 -5.42
N LEU A 576 13.43 -8.65 -5.03
CA LEU A 576 12.85 -9.65 -5.90
C LEU A 576 11.34 -9.40 -6.01
N GLU A 577 10.91 -8.80 -7.10
CA GLU A 577 9.50 -8.53 -7.38
C GLU A 577 8.92 -9.67 -8.22
N ALA A 578 8.04 -10.46 -7.64
CA ALA A 578 7.42 -11.63 -8.28
C ALA A 578 8.43 -12.44 -9.14
N PRO A 579 9.59 -12.83 -8.57
CA PRO A 579 10.71 -13.33 -9.34
C PRO A 579 10.46 -14.71 -9.91
N ALA A 580 10.92 -14.96 -11.14
CA ALA A 580 11.28 -16.30 -11.60
C ALA A 580 12.63 -16.71 -10.98
N GLY A 581 12.94 -18.02 -11.01
CA GLY A 581 14.22 -18.52 -10.52
C GLY A 581 14.18 -19.15 -9.13
N LEU A 582 13.01 -19.21 -8.52
CA LEU A 582 12.76 -19.88 -7.24
C LEU A 582 12.16 -21.28 -7.40
N GLU A 583 12.09 -21.79 -8.63
CA GLU A 583 11.55 -23.07 -9.03
C GLU A 583 12.50 -23.82 -9.96
N GLU A 584 12.24 -25.11 -10.14
CA GLU A 584 12.93 -25.96 -11.10
C GLU A 584 11.98 -26.44 -12.21
N TYR A 585 12.51 -26.73 -13.39
CA TYR A 585 11.75 -27.18 -14.54
C TYR A 585 12.21 -28.55 -15.05
N PRO A 586 11.27 -29.45 -15.47
CA PRO A 586 11.63 -30.66 -16.18
C PRO A 586 12.12 -30.34 -17.61
N ARG A 587 12.86 -31.25 -18.22
CA ARG A 587 13.27 -31.08 -19.63
C ARG A 587 12.13 -31.16 -20.61
N GLU A 588 11.11 -31.92 -20.26
CA GLU A 588 9.94 -32.18 -21.12
C GLU A 588 8.66 -31.97 -20.31
N VAL A 589 7.66 -31.40 -20.94
CA VAL A 589 6.32 -31.24 -20.37
C VAL A 589 5.27 -31.89 -21.23
N THR A 590 4.23 -32.40 -20.59
CA THR A 590 3.06 -32.94 -21.31
C THR A 590 2.18 -31.78 -21.76
N ILE A 591 1.96 -31.66 -23.06
CA ILE A 591 1.17 -30.62 -23.70
C ILE A 591 -0.19 -31.09 -24.20
N GLY A 592 -0.54 -32.35 -23.97
CA GLY A 592 -1.79 -32.98 -24.36
C GLY A 592 -1.70 -34.50 -24.28
N PRO A 593 -2.78 -35.24 -24.47
CA PRO A 593 -2.78 -36.69 -24.44
C PRO A 593 -1.75 -37.30 -25.39
N GLY A 594 -0.72 -37.96 -24.83
CA GLY A 594 0.35 -38.61 -25.60
C GLY A 594 1.32 -37.64 -26.30
N LYS A 595 1.28 -36.33 -26.00
CA LYS A 595 2.18 -35.32 -26.58
C LYS A 595 3.05 -34.72 -25.51
N THR A 596 4.36 -34.65 -25.75
CA THR A 596 5.32 -33.94 -24.94
C THR A 596 6.00 -32.84 -25.75
N ALA A 597 6.41 -31.74 -25.09
CA ALA A 597 7.27 -30.74 -25.67
C ALA A 597 8.54 -30.63 -24.83
N LYS A 598 9.67 -30.48 -25.49
CA LYS A 598 10.94 -30.22 -24.81
C LYS A 598 10.98 -28.76 -24.38
N LEU A 599 11.09 -28.49 -23.09
CA LEU A 599 11.33 -27.16 -22.54
C LEU A 599 12.77 -26.71 -22.79
N PHE A 600 13.70 -27.67 -22.77
CA PHE A 600 15.10 -27.43 -23.00
C PHE A 600 15.71 -28.57 -23.83
N ASP A 601 16.48 -28.21 -24.83
CA ASP A 601 17.29 -29.14 -25.60
C ASP A 601 18.72 -28.58 -25.74
N ALA A 602 19.70 -29.23 -25.12
CA ALA A 602 21.08 -28.83 -25.15
C ALA A 602 21.68 -28.79 -26.59
N SER A 603 21.13 -29.58 -27.54
CA SER A 603 21.55 -29.55 -28.94
C SER A 603 21.14 -28.28 -29.67
N LEU A 604 20.17 -27.54 -29.11
CA LEU A 604 19.69 -26.26 -29.61
C LEU A 604 20.38 -25.08 -28.91
N ALA A 605 21.19 -25.33 -27.87
CA ALA A 605 21.90 -24.29 -27.14
C ALA A 605 22.79 -23.49 -28.11
N GLY A 606 22.65 -22.16 -28.11
CA GLY A 606 23.39 -21.28 -28.98
C GLY A 606 22.90 -21.27 -30.45
N ASN A 607 21.82 -22.00 -30.77
CA ASN A 607 21.24 -21.97 -32.11
C ASN A 607 19.76 -21.56 -32.03
N PHE A 608 19.53 -20.26 -32.04
CA PHE A 608 18.20 -19.68 -31.92
C PHE A 608 17.27 -20.08 -33.06
N ASP A 609 17.78 -20.16 -34.29
CA ASP A 609 16.95 -20.50 -35.45
C ASP A 609 16.41 -21.92 -35.34
N LYS A 610 17.24 -22.90 -34.96
CA LYS A 610 16.77 -24.25 -34.69
C LYS A 610 15.80 -24.32 -33.52
N TRP A 611 16.06 -23.58 -32.46
CA TRP A 611 15.16 -23.53 -31.31
C TRP A 611 13.81 -22.90 -31.67
N LYS A 612 13.84 -21.81 -32.44
CA LYS A 612 12.67 -21.15 -33.01
C LYS A 612 11.85 -22.11 -33.90
N ASP A 613 12.52 -22.92 -34.73
CA ASP A 613 11.84 -23.92 -35.56
C ASP A 613 11.11 -25.00 -34.74
N VAL A 614 11.63 -25.34 -33.55
CA VAL A 614 10.97 -26.31 -32.64
C VAL A 614 9.84 -25.66 -31.86
N TRP A 615 10.00 -24.42 -31.39
CA TRP A 615 9.03 -23.71 -30.52
C TRP A 615 8.18 -22.69 -31.26
N GLY A 616 8.68 -22.07 -32.31
CA GLY A 616 8.01 -21.02 -33.06
C GLY A 616 6.75 -21.47 -33.80
N PRO A 617 6.73 -22.68 -34.45
CA PRO A 617 5.53 -23.20 -35.05
C PRO A 617 4.47 -23.61 -34.04
N THR A 618 4.83 -23.76 -32.79
CA THR A 618 3.90 -24.08 -31.70
C THR A 618 3.20 -22.83 -31.18
N GLN A 619 2.53 -22.08 -32.06
CA GLN A 619 1.48 -21.10 -31.71
C GLN A 619 1.84 -19.93 -30.80
N VAL A 620 2.90 -19.97 -29.98
CA VAL A 620 3.23 -18.87 -29.08
C VAL A 620 3.67 -17.64 -29.88
N LEU A 621 4.58 -17.83 -30.84
CA LEU A 621 5.04 -16.74 -31.70
C LEU A 621 3.92 -16.20 -32.61
N ALA A 622 3.19 -17.12 -33.27
CA ALA A 622 2.09 -16.75 -34.15
C ALA A 622 0.97 -16.04 -33.36
N ASN A 623 0.64 -16.54 -32.17
CA ASN A 623 -0.36 -15.92 -31.30
C ASN A 623 0.09 -14.56 -30.78
N GLU A 624 1.37 -14.38 -30.44
CA GLU A 624 1.86 -13.07 -29.99
C GLU A 624 1.89 -12.03 -31.11
N ILE A 625 2.26 -12.43 -32.34
CA ILE A 625 2.26 -11.54 -33.52
C ILE A 625 0.84 -11.21 -33.97
N ALA A 626 -0.02 -12.23 -34.09
CA ALA A 626 -1.36 -12.12 -34.69
C ALA A 626 -2.46 -11.80 -33.65
N ARG A 627 -2.13 -11.56 -32.39
CA ARG A 627 -3.12 -11.33 -31.33
C ARG A 627 -3.94 -10.07 -31.61
N PRO A 628 -5.27 -10.16 -31.78
CA PRO A 628 -6.13 -9.00 -32.00
C PRO A 628 -6.03 -8.01 -30.84
N GLU A 629 -6.13 -6.71 -31.14
CA GLU A 629 -6.07 -5.64 -30.11
C GLU A 629 -7.05 -5.90 -28.96
N GLN A 630 -8.27 -6.30 -29.24
CA GLN A 630 -9.26 -6.60 -28.21
C GLN A 630 -8.81 -7.73 -27.28
N ASN A 631 -8.17 -8.77 -27.81
CA ASN A 631 -7.64 -9.86 -27.01
C ASN A 631 -6.46 -9.42 -26.12
N ILE A 632 -5.63 -8.49 -26.60
CA ILE A 632 -4.56 -7.88 -25.80
C ILE A 632 -5.18 -7.09 -24.64
N ARG A 633 -6.16 -6.24 -24.94
CA ARG A 633 -6.85 -5.45 -23.93
C ARG A 633 -7.56 -6.35 -22.91
N ASP A 634 -8.26 -7.38 -23.37
CA ASP A 634 -8.93 -8.33 -22.47
C ASP A 634 -7.96 -9.17 -21.63
N PHE A 635 -6.74 -9.40 -22.13
CA PHE A 635 -5.72 -10.14 -21.42
C PHE A 635 -5.07 -9.31 -20.32
N PHE A 636 -4.70 -8.07 -20.60
CA PHE A 636 -4.01 -7.19 -19.67
C PHE A 636 -4.96 -6.38 -18.81
N TYR A 637 -6.09 -5.92 -19.39
CA TYR A 637 -7.05 -5.07 -18.69
C TYR A 637 -8.03 -5.87 -17.87
N PHE A 638 -8.07 -5.57 -16.62
CA PHE A 638 -8.90 -6.23 -15.63
C PHE A 638 -10.36 -5.84 -15.63
N LYS A 639 -10.69 -4.66 -16.17
CA LYS A 639 -11.97 -4.04 -15.88
C LYS A 639 -12.78 -3.82 -17.13
N LYS A 640 -13.48 -4.89 -17.57
CA LYS A 640 -14.71 -4.64 -18.33
C LYS A 640 -15.75 -4.11 -17.34
N ARG A 641 -16.07 -2.85 -17.52
CA ARG A 641 -17.26 -2.30 -16.87
C ARG A 641 -18.47 -2.92 -17.55
N ASP A 642 -19.28 -3.66 -16.79
CA ASP A 642 -20.57 -4.15 -17.30
C ASP A 642 -21.40 -2.95 -17.78
N PRO A 643 -21.81 -2.90 -19.06
CA PRO A 643 -22.51 -1.75 -19.61
C PRO A 643 -23.90 -1.54 -19.00
N VAL A 644 -24.47 -2.56 -18.36
CA VAL A 644 -25.83 -2.50 -17.77
C VAL A 644 -25.77 -2.15 -16.30
N THR A 645 -24.88 -2.82 -15.55
CA THR A 645 -24.82 -2.67 -14.08
C THR A 645 -23.75 -1.68 -13.63
N GLY A 646 -22.83 -1.27 -14.51
CA GLY A 646 -21.67 -0.48 -14.13
C GLY A 646 -20.64 -1.22 -13.28
N ALA A 647 -20.91 -2.48 -12.93
CA ALA A 647 -20.02 -3.31 -12.16
C ALA A 647 -18.72 -3.59 -12.92
N VAL A 648 -17.61 -3.56 -12.21
CA VAL A 648 -16.30 -3.79 -12.78
C VAL A 648 -15.93 -5.25 -12.56
N GLY A 649 -15.96 -6.07 -13.63
CA GLY A 649 -15.52 -7.45 -13.61
C GLY A 649 -13.99 -7.55 -13.60
N ARG A 650 -13.47 -8.61 -12.98
CA ARG A 650 -12.03 -8.93 -13.05
C ARG A 650 -11.73 -9.68 -14.36
N SER A 651 -10.61 -9.38 -15.01
CA SER A 651 -10.13 -10.17 -16.14
C SER A 651 -9.76 -11.59 -15.66
N LYS A 652 -9.90 -12.56 -16.52
CA LYS A 652 -9.56 -13.96 -16.21
C LYS A 652 -8.07 -14.24 -16.10
N SER A 653 -7.21 -13.31 -16.53
CA SER A 653 -5.76 -13.56 -16.58
C SER A 653 -4.98 -13.23 -15.31
N GLY A 654 -5.51 -12.40 -14.40
CA GLY A 654 -4.78 -11.99 -13.19
C GLY A 654 -3.51 -11.14 -13.43
N TYR A 655 -3.35 -10.58 -14.62
CA TYR A 655 -2.14 -9.83 -14.98
C TYR A 655 -2.01 -8.55 -14.16
N PHE A 656 -3.05 -7.71 -14.18
CA PHE A 656 -3.20 -6.55 -13.32
C PHE A 656 -4.48 -6.66 -12.49
N MET A 657 -4.41 -6.36 -11.23
CA MET A 657 -5.55 -6.36 -10.31
C MET A 657 -6.18 -4.98 -10.17
N ASN A 658 -5.43 -3.93 -10.40
CA ASN A 658 -5.86 -2.55 -10.24
C ASN A 658 -5.72 -1.76 -11.55
N ASP A 659 -6.66 -0.84 -11.78
CA ASP A 659 -6.60 0.12 -12.88
C ASP A 659 -5.67 1.27 -12.47
N SER A 660 -4.39 1.15 -12.81
CA SER A 660 -3.41 2.18 -12.60
C SER A 660 -2.93 2.79 -13.92
N GLU A 661 -2.29 3.93 -13.86
CA GLU A 661 -1.66 4.57 -15.03
C GLU A 661 -0.62 3.65 -15.66
N TYR A 662 0.14 2.93 -14.85
CA TYR A 662 1.16 1.98 -15.32
C TYR A 662 0.56 0.72 -15.94
N ALA A 663 -0.61 0.24 -15.46
CA ALA A 663 -1.34 -0.85 -16.11
C ALA A 663 -1.84 -0.43 -17.50
N ARG A 664 -2.32 0.80 -17.61
CA ARG A 664 -2.71 1.39 -18.90
C ARG A 664 -1.51 1.52 -19.83
N LEU A 665 -0.41 2.08 -19.35
CA LEU A 665 0.83 2.21 -20.10
C LEU A 665 1.30 0.87 -20.67
N HIS A 666 1.33 -0.18 -19.84
CA HIS A 666 1.73 -1.52 -20.27
C HIS A 666 0.81 -2.07 -21.37
N THR A 667 -0.49 -1.87 -21.20
CA THR A 667 -1.49 -2.30 -22.19
C THR A 667 -1.33 -1.53 -23.51
N GLU A 668 -1.24 -0.21 -23.46
CA GLU A 668 -1.07 0.63 -24.65
C GLU A 668 0.27 0.38 -25.34
N GLN A 669 1.33 0.11 -24.62
CA GLN A 669 2.60 -0.29 -25.19
C GLN A 669 2.47 -1.60 -25.97
N ARG A 670 1.80 -2.60 -25.40
CA ARG A 670 1.63 -3.88 -26.11
C ARG A 670 0.69 -3.78 -27.32
N VAL A 671 -0.37 -2.98 -27.22
CA VAL A 671 -1.27 -2.66 -28.34
C VAL A 671 -0.53 -1.85 -29.38
N GLY A 672 0.18 -0.80 -28.98
CA GLY A 672 0.94 0.06 -29.87
C GLY A 672 1.98 -0.70 -30.67
N LEU A 673 2.66 -1.65 -30.05
CA LEU A 673 3.64 -2.50 -30.73
C LEU A 673 3.01 -3.31 -31.87
N THR A 674 1.73 -3.74 -31.77
CA THR A 674 1.03 -4.43 -32.87
C THR A 674 0.67 -3.51 -34.04
N LYS A 675 0.58 -2.22 -33.78
CA LYS A 675 0.30 -1.17 -34.80
C LYS A 675 1.58 -0.58 -35.37
N GLY A 676 2.69 -0.79 -34.69
CA GLY A 676 4.00 -0.25 -35.04
C GLY A 676 4.70 -1.03 -36.15
N ASN A 677 6.02 -0.90 -36.18
CA ASN A 677 6.87 -1.53 -37.19
C ASN A 677 6.80 -3.07 -37.07
N PRO A 678 6.38 -3.78 -38.14
CA PRO A 678 6.24 -5.24 -38.10
C PRO A 678 7.53 -5.98 -37.75
N LYS A 679 8.70 -5.46 -38.14
CA LYS A 679 9.99 -6.05 -37.79
C LYS A 679 10.29 -5.93 -36.30
N GLU A 680 9.89 -4.83 -35.66
CA GLU A 680 10.05 -4.66 -34.21
C GLU A 680 9.11 -5.59 -33.44
N LEU A 681 7.87 -5.77 -33.90
CA LEU A 681 6.94 -6.75 -33.34
C LEU A 681 7.47 -8.18 -33.44
N GLU A 682 7.94 -8.56 -34.64
CA GLU A 682 8.53 -9.89 -34.86
C GLU A 682 9.76 -10.11 -33.98
N GLN A 683 10.62 -9.11 -33.87
CA GLN A 683 11.80 -9.16 -33.00
C GLN A 683 11.42 -9.30 -31.53
N TRP A 684 10.48 -8.50 -31.08
CA TRP A 684 9.99 -8.58 -29.71
C TRP A 684 9.41 -9.98 -29.39
N ALA A 685 8.61 -10.54 -30.29
CA ALA A 685 8.02 -11.86 -30.13
C ALA A 685 9.09 -12.97 -30.09
N ASN A 686 10.10 -12.88 -30.95
CA ASN A 686 11.23 -13.82 -30.96
C ASN A 686 12.01 -13.77 -29.64
N VAL A 687 12.30 -12.56 -29.13
CA VAL A 687 13.01 -12.36 -27.85
C VAL A 687 12.17 -12.86 -26.66
N TYR A 688 10.87 -12.62 -26.69
CA TYR A 688 9.96 -13.10 -25.67
C TYR A 688 10.01 -14.63 -25.50
N ILE A 689 10.16 -15.35 -26.61
CA ILE A 689 10.28 -16.82 -26.62
C ILE A 689 11.69 -17.25 -26.22
N LEU A 690 12.71 -16.56 -26.70
CA LEU A 690 14.11 -16.83 -26.35
C LEU A 690 14.36 -16.70 -24.84
N ASP A 691 13.70 -15.76 -24.21
CA ASP A 691 13.77 -15.59 -22.75
C ASP A 691 13.18 -16.79 -21.99
N ILE A 692 12.09 -17.39 -22.47
CA ILE A 692 11.55 -18.63 -21.88
C ILE A 692 12.63 -19.72 -21.94
N TYR A 693 13.27 -19.89 -23.08
CA TYR A 693 14.36 -20.85 -23.24
C TYR A 693 15.52 -20.56 -22.29
N GLY A 694 15.96 -19.30 -22.20
CA GLY A 694 17.03 -18.86 -21.30
C GLY A 694 16.73 -19.12 -19.83
N MET A 695 15.51 -18.81 -19.39
CA MET A 695 15.04 -19.04 -18.02
C MET A 695 15.02 -20.53 -17.67
N VAL A 696 14.39 -21.32 -18.52
CA VAL A 696 14.21 -22.77 -18.29
C VAL A 696 15.55 -23.50 -18.31
N SER A 697 16.47 -23.10 -19.20
CA SER A 697 17.79 -23.75 -19.33
C SER A 697 18.64 -23.69 -18.07
N GLU A 698 18.51 -22.63 -17.28
CA GLU A 698 19.23 -22.47 -15.99
C GLU A 698 18.60 -23.19 -14.81
N LEU A 699 17.36 -23.65 -14.96
CA LEU A 699 16.53 -24.18 -13.86
C LEU A 699 16.18 -25.66 -14.06
N GLN A 700 16.97 -26.39 -14.88
CA GLN A 700 16.70 -27.79 -15.16
C GLN A 700 16.86 -28.67 -13.92
N GLN A 701 15.85 -29.48 -13.61
CA GLN A 701 15.81 -30.34 -12.41
C GLN A 701 16.98 -31.35 -12.33
N ASP A 702 17.46 -31.82 -13.48
CA ASP A 702 18.54 -32.82 -13.58
C ASP A 702 19.94 -32.19 -13.63
N ASP A 703 20.07 -30.87 -13.65
CA ASP A 703 21.34 -30.17 -13.49
C ASP A 703 21.63 -29.92 -12.00
N PRO A 704 22.64 -30.58 -11.40
CA PRO A 704 23.00 -30.36 -10.00
C PRO A 704 23.55 -28.95 -9.74
N LYS A 705 23.93 -28.21 -10.78
CA LYS A 705 24.47 -26.85 -10.69
C LYS A 705 23.47 -25.78 -11.14
N ASN A 706 22.21 -26.15 -11.28
CA ASN A 706 21.19 -25.17 -11.70
C ASN A 706 21.11 -23.98 -10.72
N LEU A 707 20.56 -22.88 -11.19
CA LEU A 707 20.49 -21.63 -10.42
C LEU A 707 19.81 -21.84 -9.05
N TYR A 708 18.65 -22.51 -9.04
CA TYR A 708 17.86 -22.73 -7.81
C TYR A 708 18.66 -23.42 -6.70
N ARG A 709 19.50 -24.40 -7.06
CA ARG A 709 20.32 -25.14 -6.08
C ARG A 709 21.44 -24.33 -5.47
N ARG A 710 21.87 -23.28 -6.17
CA ARG A 710 22.95 -22.38 -5.76
C ARG A 710 22.47 -21.15 -4.99
N LEU A 711 21.17 -20.92 -4.84
CA LEU A 711 20.63 -19.72 -4.17
C LEU A 711 21.17 -19.54 -2.73
N THR A 712 21.48 -20.63 -2.04
CA THR A 712 22.08 -20.58 -0.69
C THR A 712 23.48 -19.97 -0.62
N ASP A 713 24.14 -19.80 -1.77
CA ASP A 713 25.46 -19.16 -1.85
C ASP A 713 25.33 -17.62 -1.83
N ILE A 714 24.12 -17.07 -2.05
CA ILE A 714 23.85 -15.63 -1.93
C ILE A 714 23.88 -15.21 -0.47
N LYS A 715 24.71 -14.21 -0.14
CA LYS A 715 24.93 -13.74 1.25
C LYS A 715 24.45 -12.31 1.51
N VAL A 716 24.01 -11.61 0.48
CA VAL A 716 23.50 -10.24 0.60
C VAL A 716 22.05 -10.23 1.11
N PRO A 717 21.59 -9.15 1.75
CA PRO A 717 20.20 -9.00 2.14
C PRO A 717 19.24 -9.12 0.95
N ILE A 718 18.09 -9.74 1.17
CA ILE A 718 17.07 -9.97 0.15
C ILE A 718 15.72 -9.46 0.66
N PHE A 719 15.05 -8.65 -0.14
CA PHE A 719 13.63 -8.35 -0.01
C PHE A 719 12.87 -9.11 -1.09
N LEU A 720 11.98 -10.01 -0.69
CA LEU A 720 11.12 -10.83 -1.55
C LEU A 720 9.68 -10.32 -1.50
N ALA A 721 9.13 -9.97 -2.65
CA ALA A 721 7.80 -9.41 -2.79
C ALA A 721 6.95 -10.24 -3.76
N PHE A 722 5.71 -10.53 -3.39
CA PHE A 722 4.70 -11.14 -4.26
C PHE A 722 3.34 -10.46 -4.07
N GLY A 723 2.51 -10.48 -5.12
CA GLY A 723 1.09 -10.22 -5.01
C GLY A 723 0.34 -11.48 -4.54
N ASP A 724 -0.74 -11.30 -3.77
CA ASP A 724 -1.59 -12.41 -3.32
C ASP A 724 -2.45 -13.02 -4.43
N LYS A 725 -2.48 -12.39 -5.61
CA LYS A 725 -3.15 -12.84 -6.83
C LYS A 725 -2.17 -13.16 -7.96
N GLU A 726 -0.94 -13.51 -7.63
CA GLU A 726 0.11 -13.86 -8.60
C GLU A 726 -0.33 -15.00 -9.55
N PRO A 727 -0.44 -14.75 -10.85
CA PRO A 727 -0.99 -15.76 -11.78
C PRO A 727 0.07 -16.61 -12.48
N PHE A 728 1.36 -16.22 -12.48
CA PHE A 728 2.39 -16.82 -13.33
C PHE A 728 3.41 -17.63 -12.55
N ILE A 729 3.61 -17.31 -11.28
CA ILE A 729 4.53 -18.01 -10.39
C ILE A 729 3.70 -18.80 -9.36
N PRO A 730 3.87 -20.12 -9.28
CA PRO A 730 4.78 -20.99 -10.03
C PRO A 730 4.35 -21.16 -11.50
N GLY A 731 5.32 -21.45 -12.37
CA GLY A 731 5.07 -21.74 -13.79
C GLY A 731 4.33 -23.08 -14.00
N THR A 732 3.14 -23.25 -13.45
CA THR A 732 2.36 -24.48 -13.36
C THR A 732 2.30 -25.29 -14.65
N PRO A 733 2.06 -24.69 -15.84
CA PRO A 733 2.00 -25.43 -17.08
C PRO A 733 3.31 -26.14 -17.45
N PHE A 734 4.44 -25.66 -16.90
CA PHE A 734 5.76 -26.17 -17.24
C PHE A 734 6.38 -27.04 -16.17
N ASN A 735 6.08 -26.82 -14.89
CA ASN A 735 6.74 -27.50 -13.77
C ASN A 735 5.78 -28.31 -12.88
N GLY A 736 4.48 -28.15 -13.06
CA GLY A 736 3.44 -28.87 -12.31
C GLY A 736 3.20 -28.36 -10.89
N LEU A 737 3.92 -27.33 -10.44
CA LEU A 737 3.71 -26.67 -9.16
C LEU A 737 2.42 -25.83 -9.20
N LYS A 738 1.68 -25.73 -8.08
CA LYS A 738 0.33 -25.13 -8.08
C LYS A 738 0.10 -24.05 -7.04
N ASP A 739 0.94 -24.02 -6.02
CA ASP A 739 0.72 -23.19 -4.85
C ASP A 739 1.95 -22.30 -4.59
N LEU A 740 1.77 -20.99 -4.73
CA LEU A 740 2.85 -20.03 -4.56
C LEU A 740 3.50 -20.13 -3.17
N GLY A 741 2.68 -20.18 -2.13
CA GLY A 741 3.16 -20.23 -0.76
C GLY A 741 3.89 -21.52 -0.43
N ARG A 742 3.24 -22.66 -0.70
CA ARG A 742 3.75 -24.00 -0.39
C ARG A 742 4.92 -24.41 -1.29
N ASP A 743 4.81 -24.15 -2.59
CA ASP A 743 5.72 -24.73 -3.58
C ASP A 743 6.91 -23.82 -3.92
N ILE A 744 6.80 -22.49 -3.67
CA ILE A 744 7.81 -21.49 -4.00
C ILE A 744 8.35 -20.77 -2.76
N ILE A 745 7.48 -20.03 -2.06
CA ILE A 745 7.91 -19.13 -0.97
C ILE A 745 8.49 -19.93 0.20
N THR A 746 7.75 -20.90 0.72
CA THR A 746 8.18 -21.68 1.89
C THR A 746 9.50 -22.43 1.66
N PRO A 747 9.69 -23.15 0.53
CA PRO A 747 10.97 -23.80 0.23
C PRO A 747 12.13 -22.79 0.14
N PHE A 748 11.94 -21.68 -0.55
CA PHE A 748 12.97 -20.65 -0.68
C PHE A 748 13.35 -20.06 0.68
N MET A 749 12.37 -19.56 1.46
CA MET A 749 12.60 -18.96 2.77
C MET A 749 13.29 -19.94 3.73
N THR A 750 12.84 -21.20 3.76
CA THR A 750 13.43 -22.25 4.59
C THR A 750 14.89 -22.50 4.23
N ARG A 751 15.20 -22.62 2.94
CA ARG A 751 16.57 -22.86 2.46
C ARG A 751 17.49 -21.69 2.79
N MET A 752 17.05 -20.46 2.53
CA MET A 752 17.83 -19.26 2.79
C MET A 752 18.09 -19.08 4.29
N THR A 753 17.09 -19.30 5.13
CA THR A 753 17.24 -19.24 6.60
C THR A 753 18.24 -20.27 7.11
N ARG A 754 18.21 -21.52 6.61
CA ARG A 754 19.20 -22.57 6.94
C ARG A 754 20.61 -22.20 6.49
N ALA A 755 20.75 -21.44 5.42
CA ALA A 755 22.01 -20.93 4.92
C ALA A 755 22.48 -19.63 5.64
N ASN A 756 21.82 -19.27 6.73
CA ASN A 756 22.06 -18.07 7.52
C ASN A 756 21.84 -16.75 6.75
N ASN A 757 20.96 -16.77 5.76
CA ASN A 757 20.41 -15.59 5.10
C ASN A 757 18.89 -15.54 5.38
N ARG A 758 18.40 -14.46 5.92
CA ARG A 758 16.97 -14.29 6.27
C ARG A 758 16.36 -13.23 5.37
N PRO A 759 15.77 -13.60 4.23
CA PRO A 759 15.07 -12.66 3.37
C PRO A 759 13.89 -12.02 4.12
N ILE A 760 13.63 -10.75 3.83
CA ILE A 760 12.40 -10.10 4.23
C ILE A 760 11.34 -10.46 3.19
N LEU A 761 10.20 -10.97 3.63
CA LEU A 761 9.08 -11.32 2.75
C LEU A 761 7.93 -10.32 2.97
N LYS A 762 7.36 -9.82 1.87
CA LYS A 762 6.11 -9.07 1.92
C LYS A 762 5.16 -9.54 0.82
N ILE A 763 3.90 -9.81 1.20
CA ILE A 763 2.81 -10.16 0.29
C ILE A 763 1.86 -8.98 0.19
N TYR A 764 1.62 -8.52 -1.03
CA TYR A 764 0.77 -7.37 -1.31
C TYR A 764 -0.65 -7.83 -1.62
N PRO A 765 -1.65 -7.37 -0.85
CA PRO A 765 -3.04 -7.78 -1.06
C PRO A 765 -3.61 -7.18 -2.35
N ASP A 766 -4.57 -7.89 -2.95
CA ASP A 766 -5.24 -7.52 -4.21
C ASP A 766 -4.27 -7.11 -5.33
N THR A 767 -3.15 -7.82 -5.42
CA THR A 767 -2.03 -7.50 -6.31
C THR A 767 -1.69 -8.70 -7.17
N GLY A 768 -1.48 -8.47 -8.46
CA GLY A 768 -1.07 -9.48 -9.44
C GLY A 768 0.45 -9.56 -9.61
N HIS A 769 0.87 -9.86 -10.86
CA HIS A 769 2.28 -10.09 -11.19
C HIS A 769 3.15 -8.82 -11.15
N PHE A 770 2.59 -7.66 -11.47
CA PHE A 770 3.30 -6.38 -11.51
C PHE A 770 2.97 -5.58 -10.25
N ILE A 771 3.72 -5.83 -9.17
CA ILE A 771 3.43 -5.21 -7.87
C ILE A 771 3.54 -3.68 -7.96
N HIS A 772 4.57 -3.16 -8.61
CA HIS A 772 4.75 -1.71 -8.80
C HIS A 772 3.63 -1.05 -9.60
N THR A 773 2.91 -1.82 -10.40
CA THR A 773 1.78 -1.34 -11.21
C THR A 773 0.48 -1.37 -10.41
N ASP A 774 0.23 -2.45 -9.67
CA ASP A 774 -0.97 -2.64 -8.87
C ASP A 774 -0.94 -1.87 -7.54
N ASN A 775 0.25 -1.71 -6.97
CA ASN A 775 0.53 -0.94 -5.76
C ASN A 775 1.53 0.20 -6.03
N PRO A 776 1.15 1.23 -6.81
CA PRO A 776 2.08 2.25 -7.30
C PRO A 776 2.61 3.22 -6.23
N VAL A 777 2.13 3.10 -5.00
CA VAL A 777 2.51 3.95 -3.86
C VAL A 777 3.30 3.16 -2.83
N GLU A 778 2.74 2.06 -2.34
CA GLU A 778 3.31 1.29 -1.25
C GLU A 778 4.57 0.54 -1.66
N PHE A 779 4.53 -0.20 -2.76
CA PHE A 779 5.69 -0.97 -3.18
C PHE A 779 6.91 -0.09 -3.52
N PRO A 780 6.78 1.04 -4.26
CA PRO A 780 7.89 1.97 -4.43
C PRO A 780 8.45 2.56 -3.14
N ALA A 781 7.60 2.81 -2.14
CA ALA A 781 8.04 3.25 -0.82
C ALA A 781 8.87 2.18 -0.11
N ASP A 782 8.40 0.93 -0.08
CA ASP A 782 9.14 -0.21 0.50
C ASP A 782 10.48 -0.45 -0.21
N VAL A 783 10.49 -0.42 -1.55
CA VAL A 783 11.72 -0.50 -2.35
C VAL A 783 12.70 0.58 -1.92
N THR A 784 12.22 1.80 -1.77
CA THR A 784 13.04 2.95 -1.39
C THR A 784 13.59 2.79 0.03
N ASP A 785 12.76 2.41 0.98
CA ASP A 785 13.20 2.17 2.36
C ASP A 785 14.26 1.08 2.42
N PHE A 786 14.08 -0.02 1.70
CA PHE A 786 15.07 -1.08 1.65
C PHE A 786 16.39 -0.64 0.99
N VAL A 787 16.35 0.17 -0.06
CA VAL A 787 17.56 0.75 -0.69
C VAL A 787 18.27 1.66 0.30
N MET A 788 17.53 2.49 1.03
CA MET A 788 18.08 3.52 1.91
C MET A 788 18.55 2.96 3.26
N THR A 789 17.90 1.95 3.81
CA THR A 789 18.17 1.44 5.15
C THR A 789 18.73 0.02 5.18
N GLY A 790 18.55 -0.77 4.14
CA GLY A 790 18.86 -2.21 4.09
C GLY A 790 17.82 -3.05 4.83
N ASN A 791 16.72 -2.44 5.25
CA ASN A 791 15.63 -3.07 5.98
C ASN A 791 14.30 -2.50 5.48
N LEU A 792 13.21 -3.22 5.69
CA LEU A 792 11.89 -2.64 5.68
C LEU A 792 11.52 -2.28 7.11
N ASP A 793 10.87 -1.16 7.30
CA ASP A 793 10.24 -0.84 8.58
C ASP A 793 8.97 -1.69 8.77
N THR A 794 9.15 -3.01 8.66
CA THR A 794 8.15 -3.99 9.04
C THR A 794 8.24 -4.12 10.56
N SER A 795 7.59 -3.23 11.28
CA SER A 795 7.53 -3.27 12.74
C SER A 795 6.72 -4.46 13.28
N SER A 796 6.43 -5.46 12.44
CA SER A 796 5.83 -6.72 12.83
C SER A 796 6.77 -7.90 12.56
N PRO A 797 7.55 -8.35 13.56
CA PRO A 797 8.22 -9.66 13.52
C PRO A 797 7.24 -10.82 13.32
N LEU A 798 5.95 -10.58 13.58
CA LEU A 798 4.86 -11.56 13.51
C LEU A 798 4.56 -12.08 12.09
N GLU A 799 4.82 -11.32 11.04
CA GLU A 799 4.56 -11.80 9.68
C GLU A 799 5.61 -12.78 9.18
N THR A 800 6.88 -12.47 9.42
CA THR A 800 7.96 -13.38 9.03
C THR A 800 7.88 -14.69 9.82
N ASP A 801 7.57 -14.65 11.12
CA ASP A 801 7.41 -15.84 11.95
C ASP A 801 6.11 -16.62 11.66
N ARG A 802 5.03 -15.97 11.31
CA ARG A 802 3.79 -16.61 10.87
C ARG A 802 3.94 -17.32 9.52
N LEU A 803 4.66 -16.72 8.58
CA LEU A 803 4.93 -17.30 7.27
C LEU A 803 5.90 -18.49 7.36
N ILE A 804 6.90 -18.44 8.23
CA ILE A 804 7.85 -19.54 8.46
C ILE A 804 7.16 -20.71 9.18
N ASN A 805 6.18 -20.47 10.03
CA ASN A 805 5.54 -21.49 10.87
C ASN A 805 4.26 -22.11 10.30
N GLY A 806 4.01 -22.01 9.01
CA GLY A 806 2.97 -22.79 8.31
C GLY A 806 1.62 -22.09 8.12
N VAL A 807 1.51 -20.79 8.33
CA VAL A 807 0.30 -20.02 8.01
C VAL A 807 0.19 -19.72 6.51
N VAL A 808 1.23 -20.01 5.74
CA VAL A 808 1.20 -19.99 4.26
C VAL A 808 0.10 -20.91 3.69
N SER A 809 -0.31 -21.96 4.42
CA SER A 809 -1.44 -22.81 4.00
C SER A 809 -2.81 -22.11 4.07
N ALA A 810 -2.93 -20.99 4.78
CA ALA A 810 -4.17 -20.19 4.81
C ALA A 810 -4.22 -19.12 3.72
N MET A 811 -3.08 -18.84 3.10
CA MET A 811 -2.96 -18.03 1.88
C MET A 811 -2.98 -18.91 0.62
N ALA A 812 -3.76 -19.98 0.62
CA ALA A 812 -4.06 -20.67 -0.62
C ALA A 812 -4.64 -19.63 -1.57
N VAL A 813 -3.82 -19.19 -2.50
CA VAL A 813 -4.29 -18.45 -3.68
C VAL A 813 -5.41 -19.30 -4.23
N ALA A 814 -6.63 -18.77 -4.25
CA ALA A 814 -7.75 -19.48 -4.86
C ALA A 814 -7.25 -19.94 -6.22
N PRO A 815 -7.42 -21.21 -6.58
CA PRO A 815 -6.93 -21.73 -7.84
C PRO A 815 -7.38 -20.72 -8.91
N THR A 816 -6.43 -20.19 -9.66
CA THR A 816 -6.74 -19.25 -10.74
C THR A 816 -7.78 -19.94 -11.61
N PRO A 817 -8.99 -19.40 -11.75
CA PRO A 817 -9.92 -19.97 -12.70
C PRO A 817 -9.24 -19.81 -14.05
N ASP A 818 -8.73 -20.91 -14.59
CA ASP A 818 -8.19 -21.07 -15.95
C ASP A 818 -7.56 -19.78 -16.51
N GLY A 819 -6.44 -19.35 -15.90
CA GLY A 819 -5.55 -18.39 -16.55
C GLY A 819 -5.27 -18.94 -17.96
N PRO A 820 -5.09 -18.10 -18.98
CA PRO A 820 -4.83 -18.58 -20.31
C PRO A 820 -3.64 -19.50 -20.22
N ASN A 821 -3.94 -20.81 -20.29
CA ASN A 821 -2.93 -21.82 -20.36
C ASN A 821 -1.97 -21.40 -21.49
N PRO A 822 -0.73 -21.05 -21.22
CA PRO A 822 0.21 -20.72 -22.29
C PRO A 822 0.39 -21.88 -23.25
N THR A 823 -0.10 -23.08 -22.87
CA THR A 823 -0.21 -24.25 -23.74
C THR A 823 -1.61 -24.41 -24.39
N ALA A 824 -2.59 -23.55 -24.10
CA ALA A 824 -3.92 -23.64 -24.72
C ALA A 824 -3.89 -23.41 -26.23
N GLY A 825 -2.82 -22.82 -26.75
CA GLY A 825 -2.52 -22.78 -28.18
C GLY A 825 -1.83 -24.02 -28.71
N LEU A 826 -1.34 -24.93 -27.86
CA LEU A 826 -0.69 -26.19 -28.29
C LEU A 826 -1.69 -27.31 -28.58
N ASN A 827 -2.98 -27.12 -28.23
CA ASN A 827 -4.04 -28.13 -28.40
C ASN A 827 -4.99 -27.88 -29.58
N LYS A 828 -4.70 -26.94 -30.49
CA LYS A 828 -5.44 -26.81 -31.74
C LYS A 828 -4.57 -27.06 -32.95
#